data_8eac817ac768fc8a2b4ddfc9ff8fe360
#
_entry.id   8eac817ac768fc8a2b4ddfc9ff8fe360
#
_cell.length_a   1.000
_cell.length_b   1.000
_cell.length_c   1.000
_cell.angle_alpha   90.00
_cell.angle_beta   90.00
_cell.angle_gamma   90.00
#
_symmetry.space_group_name_H-M   'P 1'
#
loop_
_entity.id
_entity.type
_entity.pdbx_description
1 polymer ?
#
loop_
_entity_poly.entity_id
_entity_poly.type
_entity_poly.pdbx_seq_one_letter_code
_entity_poly.pdbx_strand_id
1 'polypeptide(L)'
;MSETVTGYIDHVIFRNEDNGYTVMVLKGMEEERELTCVGTFPAITQGAAIEASGNYTTHPVYGKQFQIASYVEKMPEDALAMERYLGSGAIKGIGAALAARIVRRFGDDTMRIVEEEPERLAEIKGISEKKAMEIAEQMTEKADMRRAMIFLQKYGISLNLGAKIYQKYGQTVYGVLQENPYRLAEDISGVGFRIADEIASRIGIHTDSDYRIRSGMLYTLLQASGEGHIYLPKEELFSRASGLLGVDSSYMEKHLMDMVVDRKLILKETEDGAVVYPTRYYYLELNSARMLCELNILCPEDEEMMEKRINRIEKETGTRLDEMQKQAVAAAASHGLFILTGGPGTGKTTTINAIIRYFEEEGAELRLAAPTGRAAKRMTEATGYEAQTIHRLLELNGMPEEEQEGRAVHFDRNSENPLEADVIIIDEMSMVDIALMHSLLLAVTAGTRLILVGDENQLPSVGPGNVLRDIIRSGCFPVVELKKIFRQASESDIVVNAHKINRGEQVTINNKSRDFFFLKRYDADIIIRVVIALIQEKLPRYVDAKPYEIQVLTPMRKGLLGVERLNQILQRYLNPPDEKKKEKEIGQRLFREGDKVMQVKNNYQLEWEILGRYKIPVDKGVGVFNGDTGIMTEINEFAETATVEFEDGRQAEYSFKQLEELELAYAVTIHKSQGSEYPAVILPILSGPRMLMNRNLLYTAVTRARKCVTVVGSEITFAEMIRNEKQQQRYSSLDRRIRELDESEQKESAIGEKGLS
;
A
#
# COMPACT_ATOMS: atom_id res chain seq x y z
N MET A 1 -11.93 -5.54 -39.78
CA MET A 1 -12.11 -7.00 -39.88
C MET A 1 -10.84 -7.60 -39.33
N SER A 2 -10.92 -8.51 -38.40
CA SER A 2 -9.71 -9.21 -37.93
C SER A 2 -9.20 -10.10 -39.04
N GLU A 3 -7.93 -9.97 -39.33
CA GLU A 3 -7.21 -10.83 -40.29
C GLU A 3 -6.54 -11.96 -39.55
N THR A 4 -6.36 -13.11 -40.17
CA THR A 4 -5.66 -14.27 -39.61
C THR A 4 -4.37 -14.51 -40.34
N VAL A 5 -3.28 -14.66 -39.61
CA VAL A 5 -1.93 -14.92 -40.14
C VAL A 5 -1.41 -16.21 -39.53
N THR A 6 -0.86 -17.10 -40.34
CA THR A 6 -0.25 -18.34 -39.89
C THR A 6 1.24 -18.34 -40.24
N GLY A 7 2.06 -18.68 -39.26
CA GLY A 7 3.51 -18.72 -39.43
C GLY A 7 4.22 -19.29 -38.21
N TYR A 8 5.53 -19.42 -38.30
CA TYR A 8 6.35 -19.79 -37.15
C TYR A 8 7.14 -18.59 -36.64
N ILE A 9 7.38 -18.58 -35.32
CA ILE A 9 8.12 -17.53 -34.66
C ILE A 9 9.59 -17.70 -34.99
N ASP A 10 10.13 -16.80 -35.82
CA ASP A 10 11.53 -16.85 -36.22
C ASP A 10 12.45 -16.43 -35.06
N HIS A 11 12.17 -15.27 -34.47
CA HIS A 11 12.83 -14.82 -33.26
C HIS A 11 11.98 -13.81 -32.50
N VAL A 12 12.26 -13.70 -31.19
CA VAL A 12 11.67 -12.72 -30.30
C VAL A 12 12.59 -11.53 -30.22
N ILE A 13 12.12 -10.35 -30.64
CA ILE A 13 12.88 -9.10 -30.60
C ILE A 13 12.90 -8.56 -29.17
N PHE A 14 11.74 -8.58 -28.53
CA PHE A 14 11.57 -8.09 -27.17
C PHE A 14 10.48 -8.90 -26.46
N ARG A 15 10.71 -9.22 -25.19
CA ARG A 15 9.71 -9.81 -24.31
C ARG A 15 9.79 -9.19 -22.94
N ASN A 16 8.65 -8.76 -22.46
CA ASN A 16 8.50 -8.37 -21.06
C ASN A 16 7.99 -9.60 -20.28
N GLU A 17 8.83 -10.14 -19.41
CA GLU A 17 8.53 -11.36 -18.65
C GLU A 17 7.35 -11.19 -17.67
N ASP A 18 7.12 -9.98 -17.14
CA ASP A 18 6.07 -9.73 -16.16
C ASP A 18 4.65 -9.73 -16.76
N ASN A 19 4.48 -9.20 -17.97
CA ASN A 19 3.15 -9.08 -18.58
C ASN A 19 2.98 -9.92 -19.84
N GLY A 20 4.04 -10.61 -20.26
CA GLY A 20 4.06 -11.41 -21.47
C GLY A 20 3.97 -10.62 -22.78
N TYR A 21 4.08 -9.27 -22.74
CA TYR A 21 4.11 -8.47 -23.96
C TYR A 21 5.35 -8.82 -24.79
N THR A 22 5.13 -9.21 -26.03
CA THR A 22 6.18 -9.72 -26.89
C THR A 22 6.12 -9.04 -28.24
N VAL A 23 7.28 -8.61 -28.73
CA VAL A 23 7.53 -8.19 -30.11
C VAL A 23 8.34 -9.30 -30.77
N MET A 24 7.83 -9.89 -31.84
CA MET A 24 8.44 -11.03 -32.50
C MET A 24 8.30 -10.93 -33.99
N VAL A 25 9.12 -11.68 -34.69
CA VAL A 25 9.04 -11.85 -36.15
C VAL A 25 8.40 -13.21 -36.44
N LEU A 26 7.31 -13.17 -37.21
CA LEU A 26 6.66 -14.34 -37.78
C LEU A 26 7.13 -14.53 -39.22
N LYS A 27 7.52 -15.75 -39.57
CA LYS A 27 7.75 -16.17 -40.99
C LYS A 27 6.59 -17.03 -41.46
N GLY A 28 6.01 -16.66 -42.59
CA GLY A 28 4.92 -17.43 -43.20
C GLY A 28 5.34 -18.85 -43.60
N MET A 29 4.40 -19.79 -43.56
CA MET A 29 4.69 -21.21 -43.92
C MET A 29 4.97 -21.39 -45.42
N GLU A 30 4.34 -20.60 -46.29
CA GLU A 30 4.44 -20.78 -47.77
C GLU A 30 5.24 -19.66 -48.47
N GLU A 31 5.37 -18.51 -47.90
CA GLU A 31 6.14 -17.36 -48.41
C GLU A 31 7.14 -16.90 -47.34
N GLU A 32 8.40 -16.67 -47.74
CA GLU A 32 9.45 -16.09 -46.87
C GLU A 32 9.18 -14.62 -46.46
N ARG A 33 7.94 -14.26 -46.19
CA ARG A 33 7.59 -12.91 -45.71
C ARG A 33 7.76 -12.86 -44.21
N GLU A 34 8.65 -11.97 -43.79
CA GLU A 34 8.80 -11.62 -42.37
C GLU A 34 7.74 -10.61 -41.99
N LEU A 35 7.02 -10.90 -40.92
CA LEU A 35 5.99 -10.03 -40.34
C LEU A 35 6.30 -9.73 -38.88
N THR A 36 6.53 -8.47 -38.58
CA THR A 36 6.65 -8.05 -37.17
C THR A 36 5.30 -8.09 -36.50
N CYS A 37 5.18 -8.90 -35.44
CA CYS A 37 3.98 -9.09 -34.66
C CYS A 37 4.17 -8.60 -33.26
N VAL A 38 3.12 -8.01 -32.68
CA VAL A 38 3.07 -7.54 -31.30
C VAL A 38 1.85 -8.07 -30.61
N GLY A 39 1.98 -8.48 -29.35
CA GLY A 39 0.87 -8.99 -28.57
C GLY A 39 1.31 -9.46 -27.18
N THR A 40 0.36 -9.93 -26.39
CA THR A 40 0.63 -10.47 -25.06
C THR A 40 0.53 -11.99 -25.09
N PHE A 41 1.61 -12.67 -24.70
CA PHE A 41 1.73 -14.12 -24.75
C PHE A 41 2.21 -14.64 -23.40
N PRO A 42 1.44 -15.51 -22.72
CA PRO A 42 1.83 -16.06 -21.42
C PRO A 42 3.05 -16.97 -21.49
N ALA A 43 3.14 -17.75 -22.57
CA ALA A 43 4.32 -18.54 -22.90
C ALA A 43 4.46 -18.59 -24.40
N ILE A 44 5.57 -18.10 -24.92
CA ILE A 44 5.86 -18.17 -26.35
C ILE A 44 7.29 -18.64 -26.55
N THR A 45 7.47 -19.52 -27.51
CA THR A 45 8.78 -20.11 -27.76
C THR A 45 9.16 -19.85 -29.21
N GLN A 46 10.40 -19.41 -29.42
CA GLN A 46 10.98 -19.32 -30.77
C GLN A 46 10.85 -20.69 -31.47
N GLY A 47 10.50 -20.69 -32.75
CA GLY A 47 10.25 -21.91 -33.51
C GLY A 47 8.86 -22.49 -33.42
N ALA A 48 8.00 -22.03 -32.52
CA ALA A 48 6.60 -22.46 -32.42
C ALA A 48 5.80 -21.96 -33.64
N ALA A 49 4.94 -22.82 -34.19
CA ALA A 49 3.97 -22.44 -35.22
C ALA A 49 2.71 -21.87 -34.54
N ILE A 50 2.28 -20.70 -35.00
CA ILE A 50 1.07 -20.06 -34.49
C ILE A 50 0.12 -19.63 -35.60
N GLU A 51 -1.16 -19.74 -35.34
CA GLU A 51 -2.23 -19.08 -36.08
C GLU A 51 -2.74 -17.91 -35.23
N ALA A 52 -2.49 -16.69 -35.69
CA ALA A 52 -2.77 -15.47 -34.96
C ALA A 52 -3.82 -14.63 -35.66
N SER A 53 -4.83 -14.18 -34.90
CA SER A 53 -5.88 -13.27 -35.38
C SER A 53 -5.65 -11.88 -34.79
N GLY A 54 -5.72 -10.85 -35.63
CA GLY A 54 -5.44 -9.49 -35.21
C GLY A 54 -5.68 -8.46 -36.31
N ASN A 55 -5.07 -7.29 -36.13
CA ASN A 55 -5.16 -6.18 -37.08
C ASN A 55 -3.79 -5.59 -37.39
N TYR A 56 -3.62 -5.10 -38.60
CA TYR A 56 -2.42 -4.33 -38.93
C TYR A 56 -2.48 -2.94 -38.29
N THR A 57 -1.40 -2.57 -37.63
CA THR A 57 -1.19 -1.25 -37.06
C THR A 57 0.11 -0.66 -37.59
N THR A 58 0.22 0.67 -37.59
CA THR A 58 1.47 1.33 -37.99
C THR A 58 2.07 2.02 -36.78
N HIS A 59 3.19 1.49 -36.30
CA HIS A 59 3.94 2.12 -35.23
C HIS A 59 4.76 3.30 -35.78
N PRO A 60 4.78 4.47 -35.10
CA PRO A 60 5.48 5.66 -35.60
C PRO A 60 6.97 5.46 -35.89
N VAL A 61 7.63 4.60 -35.10
CA VAL A 61 9.09 4.33 -35.20
C VAL A 61 9.40 3.03 -35.95
N TYR A 62 8.62 1.96 -35.71
CA TYR A 62 8.91 0.60 -36.19
C TYR A 62 8.10 0.19 -37.43
N GLY A 63 7.30 1.10 -37.96
CA GLY A 63 6.56 0.87 -39.19
C GLY A 63 5.35 -0.06 -39.03
N LYS A 64 5.02 -0.82 -40.08
CA LYS A 64 3.84 -1.68 -40.12
C LYS A 64 4.02 -2.92 -39.26
N GLN A 65 3.11 -3.14 -38.30
CA GLN A 65 3.12 -4.28 -37.38
C GLN A 65 1.75 -4.95 -37.38
N PHE A 66 1.71 -6.23 -37.04
CA PHE A 66 0.49 -6.97 -36.85
C PHE A 66 0.21 -7.12 -35.35
N GLN A 67 -0.83 -6.46 -34.85
CA GLN A 67 -1.23 -6.53 -33.45
C GLN A 67 -2.13 -7.75 -33.24
N ILE A 68 -1.61 -8.74 -32.53
CA ILE A 68 -2.29 -10.01 -32.26
C ILE A 68 -3.27 -9.80 -31.10
N ALA A 69 -4.55 -10.11 -31.36
CA ALA A 69 -5.61 -10.11 -30.35
C ALA A 69 -5.82 -11.50 -29.73
N SER A 70 -5.68 -12.54 -30.54
CA SER A 70 -5.75 -13.94 -30.10
C SER A 70 -4.86 -14.82 -30.98
N TYR A 71 -4.38 -15.91 -30.42
CA TYR A 71 -3.57 -16.88 -31.16
C TYR A 71 -3.83 -18.31 -30.70
N VAL A 72 -3.53 -19.26 -31.59
CA VAL A 72 -3.51 -20.68 -31.29
C VAL A 72 -2.15 -21.22 -31.73
N GLU A 73 -1.44 -21.86 -30.83
CA GLU A 73 -0.20 -22.56 -31.15
C GLU A 73 -0.52 -23.89 -31.82
N LYS A 74 0.00 -24.10 -33.02
CA LYS A 74 -0.16 -25.34 -33.76
C LYS A 74 1.02 -26.27 -33.49
N MET A 75 0.73 -27.55 -33.35
CA MET A 75 1.81 -28.53 -33.30
C MET A 75 2.50 -28.60 -34.67
N PRO A 76 3.82 -28.82 -34.69
CA PRO A 76 4.55 -29.02 -35.94
C PRO A 76 3.99 -30.24 -36.67
N GLU A 77 3.57 -30.03 -37.92
CA GLU A 77 2.96 -31.10 -38.75
C GLU A 77 3.97 -31.79 -39.68
N ASP A 78 5.13 -31.18 -39.89
CA ASP A 78 6.20 -31.68 -40.76
C ASP A 78 7.56 -31.77 -40.07
N ALA A 79 8.45 -32.58 -40.60
CA ALA A 79 9.80 -32.80 -40.06
C ALA A 79 10.62 -31.54 -39.88
N LEU A 80 10.49 -30.55 -40.79
CA LEU A 80 11.23 -29.31 -40.72
C LEU A 80 10.73 -28.39 -39.59
N ALA A 81 9.42 -28.32 -39.42
CA ALA A 81 8.79 -27.60 -38.31
C ALA A 81 9.13 -28.25 -36.96
N MET A 82 9.17 -29.58 -36.90
CA MET A 82 9.60 -30.33 -35.72
C MET A 82 11.05 -30.05 -35.33
N GLU A 83 11.95 -30.04 -36.32
CA GLU A 83 13.35 -29.72 -36.09
C GLU A 83 13.53 -28.31 -35.55
N ARG A 84 12.85 -27.33 -36.12
CA ARG A 84 12.88 -25.92 -35.68
C ARG A 84 12.32 -25.80 -34.25
N TYR A 85 11.18 -26.42 -33.96
CA TYR A 85 10.56 -26.38 -32.62
C TYR A 85 11.48 -26.99 -31.56
N LEU A 86 12.00 -28.18 -31.77
CA LEU A 86 12.91 -28.84 -30.85
C LEU A 86 14.23 -28.09 -30.67
N GLY A 87 14.75 -27.51 -31.78
CA GLY A 87 16.04 -26.80 -31.82
C GLY A 87 16.01 -25.36 -31.34
N SER A 88 14.84 -24.80 -31.11
CA SER A 88 14.62 -23.37 -30.74
C SER A 88 15.02 -23.02 -29.31
N GLY A 89 15.32 -24.01 -28.46
CA GLY A 89 15.48 -23.82 -27.02
C GLY A 89 14.16 -23.97 -26.22
N ALA A 90 13.06 -24.32 -26.92
CA ALA A 90 11.78 -24.65 -26.30
C ALA A 90 11.89 -25.73 -25.24
N ILE A 91 12.79 -26.67 -25.43
CA ILE A 91 13.06 -27.77 -24.51
C ILE A 91 14.51 -27.65 -24.04
N LYS A 92 14.69 -27.46 -22.72
CA LYS A 92 16.02 -27.34 -22.14
C LYS A 92 16.85 -28.60 -22.44
N GLY A 93 18.03 -28.37 -23.00
CA GLY A 93 18.96 -29.46 -23.30
C GLY A 93 18.86 -30.02 -24.72
N ILE A 94 17.98 -29.51 -25.60
CA ILE A 94 17.97 -29.79 -27.02
C ILE A 94 18.40 -28.52 -27.76
N GLY A 95 19.59 -28.55 -28.36
CA GLY A 95 20.02 -27.49 -29.28
C GLY A 95 19.76 -27.92 -30.75
N ALA A 96 19.89 -26.99 -31.71
CA ALA A 96 19.61 -27.20 -33.12
C ALA A 96 20.28 -28.47 -33.73
N ALA A 97 21.55 -28.73 -33.39
CA ALA A 97 22.25 -29.91 -33.87
C ALA A 97 21.69 -31.24 -33.29
N LEU A 98 21.11 -31.21 -32.11
CA LEU A 98 20.49 -32.39 -31.49
C LEU A 98 19.09 -32.59 -32.07
N ALA A 99 18.32 -31.51 -32.24
CA ALA A 99 16.99 -31.52 -32.87
C ALA A 99 17.08 -32.11 -34.28
N ALA A 100 18.03 -31.66 -35.11
CA ALA A 100 18.26 -32.23 -36.45
C ALA A 100 18.55 -33.74 -36.44
N ARG A 101 19.27 -34.23 -35.42
CA ARG A 101 19.52 -35.68 -35.28
C ARG A 101 18.28 -36.47 -34.87
N ILE A 102 17.48 -35.91 -33.98
CA ILE A 102 16.23 -36.50 -33.53
C ILE A 102 15.27 -36.65 -34.72
N VAL A 103 15.01 -35.55 -35.41
CA VAL A 103 14.08 -35.54 -36.55
C VAL A 103 14.59 -36.39 -37.72
N ARG A 104 15.89 -36.40 -38.00
CA ARG A 104 16.48 -37.27 -39.02
C ARG A 104 16.27 -38.77 -38.69
N ARG A 105 16.29 -39.14 -37.43
CA ARG A 105 16.13 -40.51 -36.97
C ARG A 105 14.67 -40.99 -37.00
N PHE A 106 13.74 -40.13 -36.56
CA PHE A 106 12.36 -40.50 -36.32
C PHE A 106 11.36 -39.89 -37.32
N GLY A 107 11.76 -38.88 -38.11
CA GLY A 107 10.89 -38.26 -39.12
C GLY A 107 9.62 -37.70 -38.53
N ASP A 108 8.51 -37.96 -39.16
CA ASP A 108 7.17 -37.50 -38.73
C ASP A 108 6.69 -38.13 -37.40
N ASP A 109 7.28 -39.26 -36.99
CA ASP A 109 6.99 -39.91 -35.71
C ASP A 109 7.69 -39.21 -34.51
N THR A 110 8.48 -38.19 -34.73
CA THR A 110 9.30 -37.56 -33.69
C THR A 110 8.49 -37.15 -32.49
N MET A 111 7.37 -36.45 -32.66
CA MET A 111 6.55 -35.97 -31.55
C MET A 111 5.91 -37.14 -30.79
N ARG A 112 5.39 -38.15 -31.50
CA ARG A 112 4.82 -39.35 -30.90
C ARG A 112 5.85 -40.09 -30.05
N ILE A 113 7.09 -40.21 -30.54
CA ILE A 113 8.18 -40.87 -29.81
C ILE A 113 8.59 -40.07 -28.58
N VAL A 114 8.64 -38.76 -28.66
CA VAL A 114 8.94 -37.93 -27.48
C VAL A 114 7.86 -38.03 -26.40
N GLU A 115 6.58 -38.16 -26.80
CA GLU A 115 5.44 -38.24 -25.86
C GLU A 115 5.18 -39.65 -25.35
N GLU A 116 5.22 -40.68 -26.22
CA GLU A 116 4.76 -42.02 -25.90
C GLU A 116 5.89 -43.06 -25.68
N GLU A 117 7.06 -42.86 -26.32
CA GLU A 117 8.20 -43.78 -26.29
C GLU A 117 9.52 -43.04 -26.01
N PRO A 118 9.63 -42.20 -24.94
CA PRO A 118 10.77 -41.31 -24.72
C PRO A 118 12.11 -42.04 -24.56
N GLU A 119 12.10 -43.28 -24.08
CA GLU A 119 13.29 -44.12 -23.96
C GLU A 119 14.02 -44.32 -25.30
N ARG A 120 13.30 -44.28 -26.42
CA ARG A 120 13.89 -44.40 -27.77
C ARG A 120 14.74 -43.21 -28.17
N LEU A 121 14.56 -42.06 -27.51
CA LEU A 121 15.47 -40.93 -27.71
C LEU A 121 16.89 -41.26 -27.33
N ALA A 122 17.11 -42.21 -26.43
CA ALA A 122 18.45 -42.68 -26.05
C ALA A 122 19.17 -43.45 -27.16
N GLU A 123 18.46 -43.86 -28.24
CA GLU A 123 19.11 -44.39 -29.46
C GLU A 123 20.01 -43.34 -30.14
N ILE A 124 19.83 -42.05 -29.79
CA ILE A 124 20.55 -40.95 -30.43
C ILE A 124 21.79 -40.61 -29.60
N LYS A 125 22.95 -40.60 -30.30
CA LYS A 125 24.21 -40.25 -29.65
C LYS A 125 24.14 -38.85 -28.98
N GLY A 126 24.30 -38.80 -27.65
CA GLY A 126 24.25 -37.58 -26.85
C GLY A 126 22.97 -37.39 -26.05
N ILE A 127 22.04 -38.35 -26.08
CA ILE A 127 20.88 -38.43 -25.22
C ILE A 127 21.05 -39.66 -24.32
N SER A 128 21.09 -39.48 -23.01
CA SER A 128 21.00 -40.54 -22.03
C SER A 128 19.53 -40.84 -21.72
N GLU A 129 19.20 -42.01 -21.19
CA GLU A 129 17.85 -42.37 -20.75
C GLU A 129 17.27 -41.30 -19.80
N LYS A 130 18.08 -40.81 -18.83
CA LYS A 130 17.66 -39.73 -17.94
C LYS A 130 17.28 -38.46 -18.70
N LYS A 131 18.09 -38.06 -19.67
CA LYS A 131 17.82 -36.86 -20.49
C LYS A 131 16.60 -37.07 -21.40
N ALA A 132 16.37 -38.26 -21.90
CA ALA A 132 15.18 -38.63 -22.66
C ALA A 132 13.91 -38.40 -21.82
N MET A 133 13.90 -38.89 -20.58
CA MET A 133 12.77 -38.69 -19.65
C MET A 133 12.57 -37.20 -19.28
N GLU A 134 13.64 -36.45 -19.02
CA GLU A 134 13.57 -34.99 -18.76
C GLU A 134 12.97 -34.23 -19.95
N ILE A 135 13.25 -34.64 -21.19
CA ILE A 135 12.66 -34.06 -22.41
C ILE A 135 11.16 -34.35 -22.48
N ALA A 136 10.77 -35.61 -22.23
CA ALA A 136 9.37 -36.02 -22.24
C ALA A 136 8.54 -35.31 -21.17
N GLU A 137 9.10 -35.16 -19.97
CA GLU A 137 8.47 -34.44 -18.85
C GLU A 137 8.19 -32.98 -19.21
N GLN A 138 9.18 -32.27 -19.79
CA GLN A 138 9.01 -30.88 -20.23
C GLN A 138 7.94 -30.76 -21.33
N MET A 139 7.85 -31.71 -22.25
CA MET A 139 6.83 -31.71 -23.30
C MET A 139 5.44 -31.94 -22.73
N THR A 140 5.30 -32.88 -21.80
CA THR A 140 4.04 -33.18 -21.11
C THR A 140 3.56 -31.96 -20.32
N GLU A 141 4.44 -31.33 -19.54
CA GLU A 141 4.13 -30.13 -18.76
C GLU A 141 3.61 -28.99 -19.66
N LYS A 142 4.25 -28.75 -20.81
CA LYS A 142 3.80 -27.74 -21.78
C LYS A 142 2.45 -28.07 -22.41
N ALA A 143 2.20 -29.35 -22.72
CA ALA A 143 0.92 -29.80 -23.26
C ALA A 143 -0.20 -29.64 -22.23
N ASP A 144 0.06 -29.96 -20.96
CA ASP A 144 -0.87 -29.81 -19.86
C ASP A 144 -1.19 -28.35 -19.58
N MET A 145 -0.18 -27.48 -19.53
CA MET A 145 -0.36 -26.04 -19.39
C MET A 145 -1.25 -25.49 -20.52
N ARG A 146 -1.02 -25.89 -21.76
CA ARG A 146 -1.85 -25.47 -22.91
C ARG A 146 -3.30 -25.90 -22.75
N ARG A 147 -3.55 -27.16 -22.37
CA ARG A 147 -4.90 -27.68 -22.11
C ARG A 147 -5.59 -26.91 -20.99
N ALA A 148 -4.87 -26.62 -19.91
CA ALA A 148 -5.38 -25.83 -18.81
C ALA A 148 -5.72 -24.40 -19.23
N MET A 149 -4.89 -23.76 -20.05
CA MET A 149 -5.16 -22.41 -20.59
C MET A 149 -6.44 -22.37 -21.42
N ILE A 150 -6.63 -23.33 -22.33
CA ILE A 150 -7.85 -23.44 -23.14
C ILE A 150 -9.09 -23.66 -22.25
N PHE A 151 -8.96 -24.49 -21.23
CA PHE A 151 -10.03 -24.72 -20.26
C PHE A 151 -10.37 -23.45 -19.48
N LEU A 152 -9.37 -22.72 -18.99
CA LEU A 152 -9.56 -21.48 -18.24
C LEU A 152 -10.17 -20.36 -19.09
N GLN A 153 -9.75 -20.23 -20.34
CA GLN A 153 -10.34 -19.28 -21.29
C GLN A 153 -11.83 -19.52 -21.56
N LYS A 154 -12.29 -20.78 -21.54
CA LYS A 154 -13.71 -21.12 -21.68
C LYS A 154 -14.57 -20.44 -20.61
N TYR A 155 -14.02 -20.21 -19.44
CA TYR A 155 -14.68 -19.51 -18.33
C TYR A 155 -14.34 -18.03 -18.28
N GLY A 156 -13.71 -17.48 -19.32
CA GLY A 156 -13.42 -16.06 -19.46
C GLY A 156 -12.24 -15.59 -18.61
N ILE A 157 -11.39 -16.50 -18.15
CA ILE A 157 -10.16 -16.19 -17.43
C ILE A 157 -9.12 -15.73 -18.44
N SER A 158 -8.52 -14.55 -18.20
CA SER A 158 -7.47 -14.02 -19.06
C SER A 158 -6.23 -14.91 -19.04
N LEU A 159 -5.42 -14.86 -20.12
CA LEU A 159 -4.22 -15.67 -20.22
C LEU A 159 -3.23 -15.44 -19.07
N ASN A 160 -3.04 -14.18 -18.67
CA ASN A 160 -2.13 -13.84 -17.56
C ASN A 160 -2.62 -14.41 -16.22
N LEU A 161 -3.91 -14.30 -15.95
CA LEU A 161 -4.50 -14.88 -14.75
C LEU A 161 -4.48 -16.42 -14.81
N GLY A 162 -4.74 -16.99 -15.99
CA GLY A 162 -4.67 -18.41 -16.22
C GLY A 162 -3.29 -19.00 -15.96
N ALA A 163 -2.22 -18.27 -16.37
CA ALA A 163 -0.85 -18.68 -16.10
C ALA A 163 -0.55 -18.73 -14.59
N LYS A 164 -0.94 -17.69 -13.83
CA LYS A 164 -0.81 -17.66 -12.36
C LYS A 164 -1.58 -18.81 -11.70
N ILE A 165 -2.80 -19.09 -12.16
CA ILE A 165 -3.63 -20.19 -11.67
C ILE A 165 -2.96 -21.53 -11.91
N TYR A 166 -2.45 -21.76 -13.12
CA TYR A 166 -1.77 -23.00 -13.46
C TYR A 166 -0.45 -23.17 -12.71
N GLN A 167 0.32 -22.10 -12.54
CA GLN A 167 1.54 -22.12 -11.74
C GLN A 167 1.28 -22.54 -10.28
N LYS A 168 0.15 -22.11 -9.72
CA LYS A 168 -0.23 -22.45 -8.33
C LYS A 168 -0.78 -23.87 -8.17
N TYR A 169 -1.64 -24.31 -9.08
CA TYR A 169 -2.39 -25.55 -8.94
C TYR A 169 -1.96 -26.67 -9.88
N GLY A 170 -1.19 -26.36 -10.93
CA GLY A 170 -0.81 -27.34 -11.94
C GLY A 170 -2.02 -28.07 -12.51
N GLN A 171 -1.94 -29.38 -12.61
CA GLN A 171 -3.03 -30.24 -13.12
C GLN A 171 -4.27 -30.28 -12.19
N THR A 172 -4.13 -29.91 -10.91
CA THR A 172 -5.28 -29.91 -9.98
C THR A 172 -6.27 -28.78 -10.24
N VAL A 173 -5.93 -27.83 -11.13
CA VAL A 173 -6.77 -26.68 -11.48
C VAL A 173 -8.20 -27.06 -11.90
N TYR A 174 -8.36 -28.18 -12.62
CA TYR A 174 -9.67 -28.65 -13.05
C TYR A 174 -10.58 -29.00 -11.88
N GLY A 175 -10.05 -29.76 -10.91
CA GLY A 175 -10.79 -30.14 -9.70
C GLY A 175 -11.11 -28.92 -8.83
N VAL A 176 -10.11 -28.04 -8.61
CA VAL A 176 -10.30 -26.82 -7.80
C VAL A 176 -11.42 -25.94 -8.36
N LEU A 177 -11.45 -25.72 -9.69
CA LEU A 177 -12.48 -24.89 -10.31
C LEU A 177 -13.87 -25.52 -10.28
N GLN A 178 -13.95 -26.84 -10.43
CA GLN A 178 -15.24 -27.56 -10.41
C GLN A 178 -15.80 -27.70 -9.00
N GLU A 179 -14.96 -27.92 -8.00
CA GLU A 179 -15.38 -28.13 -6.61
C GLU A 179 -15.56 -26.79 -5.86
N ASN A 180 -14.56 -25.92 -5.92
CA ASN A 180 -14.56 -24.66 -5.17
C ASN A 180 -13.73 -23.58 -5.85
N PRO A 181 -14.28 -22.84 -6.83
CA PRO A 181 -13.57 -21.74 -7.51
C PRO A 181 -13.24 -20.55 -6.59
N TYR A 182 -13.87 -20.45 -5.42
CA TYR A 182 -13.57 -19.38 -4.46
C TYR A 182 -12.20 -19.52 -3.81
N ARG A 183 -11.57 -20.70 -3.89
CA ARG A 183 -10.17 -20.88 -3.51
C ARG A 183 -9.22 -19.98 -4.31
N LEU A 184 -9.59 -19.60 -5.54
CA LEU A 184 -8.82 -18.64 -6.31
C LEU A 184 -8.67 -17.29 -5.59
N ALA A 185 -9.70 -16.86 -4.85
CA ALA A 185 -9.67 -15.62 -4.08
C ALA A 185 -8.86 -15.74 -2.77
N GLU A 186 -8.68 -16.96 -2.27
CA GLU A 186 -7.85 -17.23 -1.08
C GLU A 186 -6.37 -17.41 -1.44
N ASP A 187 -6.09 -18.06 -2.58
CA ASP A 187 -4.76 -18.59 -2.92
C ASP A 187 -4.01 -17.78 -3.98
N ILE A 188 -4.71 -16.92 -4.75
CA ILE A 188 -4.11 -16.19 -5.88
C ILE A 188 -4.31 -14.69 -5.72
N SER A 189 -3.21 -13.98 -5.63
CA SER A 189 -3.22 -12.54 -5.55
C SER A 189 -3.77 -11.89 -6.82
N GLY A 190 -4.51 -10.79 -6.60
CA GLY A 190 -5.23 -10.12 -7.68
C GLY A 190 -6.58 -10.75 -8.04
N VAL A 191 -6.93 -11.91 -7.48
CA VAL A 191 -8.26 -12.52 -7.60
C VAL A 191 -9.08 -12.21 -6.35
N GLY A 192 -9.93 -11.18 -6.42
CA GLY A 192 -10.90 -10.90 -5.36
C GLY A 192 -12.16 -11.79 -5.48
N PHE A 193 -12.99 -11.78 -4.43
CA PHE A 193 -14.27 -12.52 -4.39
C PHE A 193 -15.12 -12.29 -5.65
N ARG A 194 -15.21 -11.06 -6.17
CA ARG A 194 -16.03 -10.75 -7.34
C ARG A 194 -15.58 -11.48 -8.61
N ILE A 195 -14.28 -11.61 -8.81
CA ILE A 195 -13.71 -12.36 -9.95
C ILE A 195 -13.99 -13.86 -9.78
N ALA A 196 -13.77 -14.38 -8.57
CA ALA A 196 -14.06 -15.79 -8.26
C ALA A 196 -15.57 -16.09 -8.40
N ASP A 197 -16.46 -15.18 -7.97
CA ASP A 197 -17.92 -15.31 -8.09
C ASP A 197 -18.38 -15.28 -9.55
N GLU A 198 -17.78 -14.44 -10.40
CA GLU A 198 -18.03 -14.42 -11.83
C GLU A 198 -17.59 -15.73 -12.51
N ILE A 199 -16.42 -16.24 -12.15
CA ILE A 199 -15.92 -17.54 -12.63
C ILE A 199 -16.86 -18.68 -12.17
N ALA A 200 -17.23 -18.69 -10.89
CA ALA A 200 -18.15 -19.66 -10.32
C ALA A 200 -19.51 -19.68 -11.02
N SER A 201 -20.06 -18.51 -11.31
CA SER A 201 -21.30 -18.34 -12.06
C SER A 201 -21.20 -18.93 -13.49
N ARG A 202 -20.07 -18.72 -14.18
CA ARG A 202 -19.84 -19.27 -15.52
C ARG A 202 -19.64 -20.79 -15.53
N ILE A 203 -19.12 -21.34 -14.44
CA ILE A 203 -18.98 -22.78 -14.24
C ILE A 203 -20.32 -23.43 -13.92
N GLY A 204 -21.30 -22.67 -13.44
CA GLY A 204 -22.64 -23.12 -13.06
C GLY A 204 -22.78 -23.49 -11.60
N ILE A 205 -21.96 -22.92 -10.72
CA ILE A 205 -22.11 -23.10 -9.27
C ILE A 205 -23.33 -22.32 -8.79
N HIS A 206 -24.16 -22.98 -7.96
CA HIS A 206 -25.38 -22.40 -7.42
C HIS A 206 -25.09 -21.16 -6.54
N THR A 207 -26.00 -20.19 -6.58
CA THR A 207 -25.91 -18.92 -5.85
C THR A 207 -25.96 -19.08 -4.33
N ASP A 208 -26.49 -20.19 -3.84
CA ASP A 208 -26.62 -20.57 -2.43
C ASP A 208 -25.59 -21.62 -1.99
N SER A 209 -24.53 -21.85 -2.79
CA SER A 209 -23.52 -22.84 -2.44
C SER A 209 -22.78 -22.45 -1.14
N ASP A 210 -22.47 -23.47 -0.33
CA ASP A 210 -21.76 -23.33 0.94
C ASP A 210 -20.43 -22.53 0.76
N TYR A 211 -19.69 -22.82 -0.29
CA TYR A 211 -18.42 -22.16 -0.61
C TYR A 211 -18.61 -20.67 -0.92
N ARG A 212 -19.67 -20.33 -1.66
CA ARG A 212 -19.99 -18.95 -2.00
C ARG A 212 -20.32 -18.14 -0.75
N ILE A 213 -21.17 -18.69 0.12
CA ILE A 213 -21.59 -18.01 1.35
C ILE A 213 -20.39 -17.80 2.27
N ARG A 214 -19.56 -18.83 2.49
CA ARG A 214 -18.35 -18.73 3.33
C ARG A 214 -17.35 -17.71 2.78
N SER A 215 -17.04 -17.76 1.50
CA SER A 215 -16.12 -16.83 0.87
C SER A 215 -16.66 -15.39 0.86
N GLY A 216 -17.96 -15.21 0.64
CA GLY A 216 -18.61 -13.90 0.69
C GLY A 216 -18.62 -13.28 2.09
N MET A 217 -18.81 -14.07 3.15
CA MET A 217 -18.72 -13.62 4.53
C MET A 217 -17.29 -13.18 4.87
N LEU A 218 -16.28 -13.98 4.51
CA LEU A 218 -14.88 -13.64 4.71
C LEU A 218 -14.50 -12.35 3.95
N TYR A 219 -14.92 -12.25 2.69
CA TYR A 219 -14.70 -11.07 1.87
C TYR A 219 -15.35 -9.82 2.47
N THR A 220 -16.56 -9.93 3.01
CA THR A 220 -17.26 -8.83 3.69
C THR A 220 -16.46 -8.33 4.90
N LEU A 221 -15.90 -9.24 5.70
CA LEU A 221 -15.03 -8.88 6.83
C LEU A 221 -13.73 -8.22 6.37
N LEU A 222 -13.11 -8.73 5.31
CA LEU A 222 -11.89 -8.13 4.76
C LEU A 222 -12.15 -6.74 4.14
N GLN A 223 -13.31 -6.55 3.49
CA GLN A 223 -13.74 -5.21 3.07
C GLN A 223 -13.90 -4.26 4.26
N ALA A 224 -14.55 -4.72 5.32
CA ALA A 224 -14.69 -3.92 6.55
C ALA A 224 -13.34 -3.58 7.17
N SER A 225 -12.37 -4.49 7.09
CA SER A 225 -10.99 -4.19 7.53
C SER A 225 -10.33 -3.10 6.67
N GLY A 226 -10.60 -3.06 5.37
CA GLY A 226 -10.21 -1.94 4.50
C GLY A 226 -10.89 -0.61 4.86
N GLU A 227 -12.03 -0.64 5.55
CA GLU A 227 -12.72 0.51 6.12
C GLU A 227 -12.19 0.89 7.53
N GLY A 228 -11.24 0.12 8.06
CA GLY A 228 -10.59 0.32 9.35
C GLY A 228 -11.15 -0.53 10.51
N HIS A 229 -12.12 -1.41 10.27
CA HIS A 229 -12.67 -2.31 11.28
C HIS A 229 -11.76 -3.51 11.54
N ILE A 230 -11.67 -3.93 12.78
CA ILE A 230 -11.01 -5.18 13.19
C ILE A 230 -11.98 -6.34 13.18
N TYR A 231 -13.22 -6.08 13.56
CA TYR A 231 -14.32 -7.03 13.57
C TYR A 231 -15.60 -6.37 13.09
N LEU A 232 -16.63 -7.16 12.86
CA LEU A 232 -18.01 -6.66 12.72
C LEU A 232 -18.90 -7.29 13.78
N PRO A 233 -19.92 -6.57 14.27
CA PRO A 233 -21.06 -7.18 14.93
C PRO A 233 -21.70 -8.24 14.01
N LYS A 234 -22.11 -9.37 14.56
CA LYS A 234 -22.65 -10.49 13.79
C LYS A 234 -23.80 -10.07 12.88
N GLU A 235 -24.73 -9.28 13.41
CA GLU A 235 -25.91 -8.78 12.67
C GLU A 235 -25.48 -7.90 11.48
N GLU A 236 -24.48 -7.06 11.68
CA GLU A 236 -23.94 -6.20 10.61
C GLU A 236 -23.22 -7.01 9.54
N LEU A 237 -22.42 -8.02 9.94
CA LEU A 237 -21.80 -8.96 9.01
C LEU A 237 -22.87 -9.64 8.13
N PHE A 238 -23.92 -10.17 8.74
CA PHE A 238 -24.99 -10.86 8.02
C PHE A 238 -25.74 -9.92 7.08
N SER A 239 -26.04 -8.70 7.53
CA SER A 239 -26.70 -7.69 6.70
C SER A 239 -25.87 -7.31 5.48
N ARG A 240 -24.56 -7.04 5.67
CA ARG A 240 -23.65 -6.68 4.58
C ARG A 240 -23.43 -7.86 3.62
N ALA A 241 -23.23 -9.06 4.15
CA ALA A 241 -23.02 -10.26 3.35
C ALA A 241 -24.30 -10.66 2.58
N SER A 242 -25.50 -10.54 3.20
CA SER A 242 -26.78 -10.71 2.52
C SER A 242 -26.94 -9.75 1.33
N GLY A 243 -26.59 -8.48 1.52
CA GLY A 243 -26.59 -7.48 0.44
C GLY A 243 -25.59 -7.79 -0.69
N LEU A 244 -24.44 -8.37 -0.37
CA LEU A 244 -23.42 -8.75 -1.35
C LEU A 244 -23.84 -10.00 -2.15
N LEU A 245 -24.33 -11.02 -1.44
CA LEU A 245 -24.59 -12.35 -1.98
C LEU A 245 -25.99 -12.50 -2.60
N GLY A 246 -26.93 -11.63 -2.19
CA GLY A 246 -28.34 -11.73 -2.59
C GLY A 246 -29.06 -12.95 -1.97
N VAL A 247 -28.58 -13.45 -0.83
CA VAL A 247 -29.17 -14.59 -0.10
C VAL A 247 -29.66 -14.15 1.27
N ASP A 248 -30.64 -14.88 1.83
CA ASP A 248 -31.19 -14.57 3.15
C ASP A 248 -30.15 -14.84 4.26
N SER A 249 -30.14 -14.00 5.28
CA SER A 249 -29.22 -14.07 6.39
C SER A 249 -29.31 -15.37 7.21
N SER A 250 -30.47 -16.05 7.18
CA SER A 250 -30.67 -17.33 7.87
C SER A 250 -29.72 -18.44 7.38
N TYR A 251 -29.27 -18.36 6.14
CA TYR A 251 -28.29 -19.32 5.60
C TYR A 251 -26.89 -19.14 6.18
N MET A 252 -26.58 -18.00 6.79
CA MET A 252 -25.22 -17.64 7.22
C MET A 252 -24.86 -18.22 8.58
N GLU A 253 -25.84 -18.46 9.45
CA GLU A 253 -25.59 -18.94 10.84
C GLU A 253 -24.81 -20.24 10.88
N LYS A 254 -25.25 -21.25 10.11
CA LYS A 254 -24.58 -22.54 10.02
C LYS A 254 -23.15 -22.37 9.51
N HIS A 255 -22.98 -21.59 8.45
CA HIS A 255 -21.67 -21.39 7.82
C HIS A 255 -20.71 -20.61 8.70
N LEU A 256 -21.22 -19.65 9.50
CA LEU A 256 -20.41 -18.95 10.50
C LEU A 256 -19.81 -19.94 11.50
N MET A 257 -20.63 -20.84 12.05
CA MET A 257 -20.17 -21.85 13.02
C MET A 257 -19.14 -22.80 12.41
N ASP A 258 -19.37 -23.26 11.18
CA ASP A 258 -18.40 -24.08 10.45
C ASP A 258 -17.06 -23.37 10.26
N MET A 259 -17.08 -22.07 9.88
CA MET A 259 -15.86 -21.28 9.71
C MET A 259 -15.13 -20.99 11.03
N VAL A 260 -15.85 -20.95 12.15
CA VAL A 260 -15.26 -20.88 13.49
C VAL A 260 -14.56 -22.19 13.84
N VAL A 261 -15.19 -23.34 13.56
CA VAL A 261 -14.57 -24.67 13.74
C VAL A 261 -13.32 -24.81 12.87
N ASP A 262 -13.38 -24.34 11.63
CA ASP A 262 -12.25 -24.33 10.67
C ASP A 262 -11.16 -23.29 11.03
N ARG A 263 -11.33 -22.51 12.11
CA ARG A 263 -10.42 -21.45 12.58
C ARG A 263 -10.17 -20.34 11.54
N LYS A 264 -11.06 -20.16 10.59
CA LYS A 264 -11.03 -19.04 9.64
C LYS A 264 -11.56 -17.74 10.27
N LEU A 265 -12.56 -17.88 11.16
CA LEU A 265 -13.17 -16.78 11.89
C LEU A 265 -13.16 -17.06 13.40
N ILE A 266 -13.27 -15.98 14.18
CA ILE A 266 -13.46 -16.08 15.62
C ILE A 266 -14.75 -15.35 15.99
N LEU A 267 -15.64 -16.06 16.67
CA LEU A 267 -16.86 -15.53 17.26
C LEU A 267 -16.61 -15.27 18.76
N LYS A 268 -16.87 -14.05 19.23
CA LYS A 268 -16.75 -13.69 20.62
C LYS A 268 -18.04 -13.01 21.10
N GLU A 269 -18.56 -13.44 22.24
CA GLU A 269 -19.64 -12.72 22.92
C GLU A 269 -19.07 -11.52 23.67
N THR A 270 -19.70 -10.38 23.53
CA THR A 270 -19.39 -9.13 24.23
C THR A 270 -20.65 -8.58 24.91
N GLU A 271 -20.50 -7.58 25.74
CA GLU A 271 -21.65 -6.91 26.40
C GLU A 271 -22.61 -6.32 25.33
N ASP A 272 -22.11 -5.91 24.19
CA ASP A 272 -22.88 -5.32 23.09
C ASP A 272 -23.44 -6.37 22.10
N GLY A 273 -23.22 -7.68 22.37
CA GLY A 273 -23.64 -8.80 21.53
C GLY A 273 -22.48 -9.56 20.88
N ALA A 274 -22.82 -10.49 20.00
CA ALA A 274 -21.86 -11.34 19.31
C ALA A 274 -21.07 -10.56 18.23
N VAL A 275 -19.76 -10.71 18.21
CA VAL A 275 -18.86 -10.07 17.24
C VAL A 275 -18.00 -11.11 16.51
N VAL A 276 -17.71 -10.86 15.23
CA VAL A 276 -16.99 -11.79 14.35
C VAL A 276 -15.73 -11.15 13.83
N TYR A 277 -14.60 -11.84 14.05
CA TYR A 277 -13.27 -11.42 13.60
C TYR A 277 -12.76 -12.32 12.50
N PRO A 278 -12.03 -11.79 11.50
CA PRO A 278 -11.03 -12.58 10.80
C PRO A 278 -9.97 -13.04 11.82
N THR A 279 -9.62 -14.32 11.82
CA THR A 279 -8.69 -14.92 12.79
C THR A 279 -7.37 -14.13 12.92
N ARG A 280 -6.83 -13.66 11.78
CA ARG A 280 -5.61 -12.86 11.74
C ARG A 280 -5.71 -11.61 12.63
N TYR A 281 -6.76 -10.82 12.47
CA TYR A 281 -6.91 -9.56 13.22
C TYR A 281 -7.21 -9.76 14.70
N TYR A 282 -7.90 -10.84 15.04
CA TYR A 282 -8.09 -11.23 16.42
C TYR A 282 -6.76 -11.42 17.15
N TYR A 283 -5.86 -12.21 16.55
CA TYR A 283 -4.55 -12.47 17.16
C TYR A 283 -3.61 -11.26 17.12
N LEU A 284 -3.70 -10.42 16.08
CA LEU A 284 -2.93 -9.17 16.05
C LEU A 284 -3.27 -8.26 17.25
N GLU A 285 -4.56 -8.07 17.56
CA GLU A 285 -4.96 -7.30 18.73
C GLU A 285 -4.56 -7.98 20.06
N LEU A 286 -4.83 -9.27 20.19
CA LEU A 286 -4.54 -10.02 21.41
C LEU A 286 -3.06 -10.00 21.76
N ASN A 287 -2.21 -10.28 20.78
CA ASN A 287 -0.76 -10.30 20.99
C ASN A 287 -0.20 -8.89 21.21
N SER A 288 -0.73 -7.89 20.49
CA SER A 288 -0.33 -6.49 20.74
C SER A 288 -0.71 -6.03 22.14
N ALA A 289 -1.90 -6.37 22.64
CA ALA A 289 -2.30 -6.06 23.99
C ALA A 289 -1.35 -6.68 25.03
N ARG A 290 -1.00 -7.96 24.84
CA ARG A 290 -0.06 -8.66 25.73
C ARG A 290 1.32 -8.00 25.74
N MET A 291 1.90 -7.76 24.58
CA MET A 291 3.22 -7.13 24.48
C MET A 291 3.25 -5.72 25.05
N LEU A 292 2.15 -4.94 24.89
CA LEU A 292 2.03 -3.62 25.51
C LEU A 292 2.01 -3.70 27.05
N CYS A 293 1.30 -4.66 27.64
CA CYS A 293 1.30 -4.89 29.08
C CYS A 293 2.70 -5.34 29.56
N GLU A 294 3.37 -6.24 28.84
CA GLU A 294 4.73 -6.69 29.15
C GLU A 294 5.77 -5.55 29.13
N LEU A 295 5.57 -4.52 28.30
CA LEU A 295 6.42 -3.33 28.26
C LEU A 295 6.09 -2.32 29.37
N ASN A 296 4.95 -2.43 30.05
CA ASN A 296 4.53 -1.49 31.10
C ASN A 296 5.28 -1.73 32.42
N ILE A 297 6.57 -1.60 32.39
CA ILE A 297 7.47 -1.81 33.53
C ILE A 297 7.77 -0.47 34.18
N LEU A 298 7.72 -0.43 35.52
CA LEU A 298 8.21 0.71 36.29
C LEU A 298 9.73 0.69 36.34
N CYS A 299 10.35 1.81 35.96
CA CYS A 299 11.78 2.04 36.05
C CYS A 299 12.00 3.12 37.14
N PRO A 300 12.20 2.74 38.40
CA PRO A 300 12.29 3.70 39.49
C PRO A 300 13.52 4.60 39.32
N GLU A 301 13.30 5.89 39.33
CA GLU A 301 14.34 6.92 39.29
C GLU A 301 14.28 7.80 40.54
N ASP A 302 15.41 8.38 40.93
CA ASP A 302 15.48 9.36 42.00
C ASP A 302 14.89 10.69 41.55
N GLU A 303 13.75 11.09 42.16
CA GLU A 303 13.02 12.32 41.80
C GLU A 303 13.91 13.57 41.88
N GLU A 304 14.79 13.66 42.87
CA GLU A 304 15.68 14.83 43.06
C GLU A 304 16.75 14.88 41.94
N MET A 305 17.28 13.72 41.55
CA MET A 305 18.21 13.60 40.42
C MET A 305 17.54 13.96 39.11
N MET A 306 16.34 13.46 38.89
CA MET A 306 15.53 13.75 37.69
C MET A 306 15.23 15.25 37.57
N GLU A 307 14.77 15.90 38.66
CA GLU A 307 14.49 17.34 38.65
C GLU A 307 15.77 18.18 38.38
N LYS A 308 16.92 17.79 38.98
CA LYS A 308 18.19 18.43 38.70
C LYS A 308 18.59 18.32 37.23
N ARG A 309 18.36 17.15 36.60
CA ARG A 309 18.68 16.90 35.20
C ARG A 309 17.76 17.74 34.30
N ILE A 310 16.43 17.74 34.53
CA ILE A 310 15.48 18.57 33.79
C ILE A 310 15.86 20.05 33.89
N ASN A 311 16.21 20.55 35.07
CA ASN A 311 16.64 21.94 35.26
C ASN A 311 17.97 22.27 34.52
N ARG A 312 18.86 21.29 34.36
CA ARG A 312 20.08 21.44 33.56
C ARG A 312 19.72 21.56 32.06
N ILE A 313 18.87 20.66 31.54
CA ILE A 313 18.39 20.67 30.17
C ILE A 313 17.74 22.02 29.82
N GLU A 314 16.90 22.58 30.73
CA GLU A 314 16.31 23.90 30.55
C GLU A 314 17.38 25.01 30.41
N LYS A 315 18.45 24.94 31.19
CA LYS A 315 19.54 25.92 31.15
C LYS A 315 20.38 25.79 29.87
N GLU A 316 20.69 24.59 29.45
CA GLU A 316 21.50 24.32 28.26
C GLU A 316 20.78 24.67 26.98
N THR A 317 19.48 24.34 26.89
CA THR A 317 18.66 24.62 25.71
C THR A 317 18.12 26.03 25.69
N GLY A 318 18.15 26.77 26.79
CA GLY A 318 17.51 28.08 26.95
C GLY A 318 15.98 28.00 26.86
N THR A 319 15.41 26.82 26.89
CA THR A 319 13.96 26.57 26.76
C THR A 319 13.37 26.20 28.10
N ARG A 320 12.40 26.97 28.58
CA ARG A 320 11.68 26.65 29.81
C ARG A 320 10.51 25.74 29.53
N LEU A 321 10.51 24.57 30.16
CA LEU A 321 9.43 23.59 30.08
C LEU A 321 8.29 23.98 31.04
N ASP A 322 7.07 23.70 30.65
CA ASP A 322 5.95 23.79 31.61
C ASP A 322 5.79 22.50 32.42
N GLU A 323 4.90 22.54 33.41
CA GLU A 323 4.70 21.42 34.33
C GLU A 323 4.30 20.12 33.61
N MET A 324 3.43 20.20 32.58
CA MET A 324 3.03 19.02 31.81
C MET A 324 4.19 18.46 30.96
N GLN A 325 5.03 19.33 30.42
CA GLN A 325 6.23 18.90 29.68
C GLN A 325 7.26 18.25 30.61
N LYS A 326 7.44 18.79 31.83
CA LYS A 326 8.31 18.19 32.86
C LYS A 326 7.77 16.82 33.29
N GLN A 327 6.46 16.71 33.51
CA GLN A 327 5.81 15.43 33.80
C GLN A 327 5.99 14.43 32.67
N ALA A 328 5.94 14.86 31.40
CA ALA A 328 6.19 13.99 30.26
C ALA A 328 7.61 13.45 30.22
N VAL A 329 8.63 14.29 30.52
CA VAL A 329 10.04 13.83 30.64
C VAL A 329 10.18 12.84 31.79
N ALA A 330 9.59 13.14 32.94
CA ALA A 330 9.62 12.27 34.11
C ALA A 330 8.92 10.92 33.83
N ALA A 331 7.77 10.95 33.20
CA ALA A 331 7.04 9.73 32.83
C ALA A 331 7.81 8.87 31.81
N ALA A 332 8.46 9.50 30.83
CA ALA A 332 9.29 8.81 29.85
C ALA A 332 10.51 8.12 30.51
N ALA A 333 11.08 8.72 31.52
CA ALA A 333 12.20 8.15 32.30
C ALA A 333 11.76 6.99 33.21
N SER A 334 10.59 7.11 33.82
CA SER A 334 10.14 6.20 34.88
C SER A 334 9.34 4.99 34.39
N HIS A 335 9.00 4.90 33.11
CA HIS A 335 8.15 3.82 32.58
C HIS A 335 8.74 3.23 31.29
N GLY A 336 8.57 1.91 31.12
CA GLY A 336 8.93 1.21 29.90
C GLY A 336 8.04 1.55 28.71
N LEU A 337 6.78 1.88 28.94
CA LEU A 337 5.84 2.37 27.92
C LEU A 337 5.26 3.72 28.35
N PHE A 338 5.35 4.72 27.50
CA PHE A 338 4.83 6.06 27.76
C PHE A 338 4.13 6.65 26.53
N ILE A 339 3.02 7.34 26.71
CA ILE A 339 2.25 7.97 25.67
C ILE A 339 2.23 9.50 25.84
N LEU A 340 2.68 10.24 24.82
CA LEU A 340 2.62 11.67 24.74
C LEU A 340 1.60 12.10 23.66
N THR A 341 0.53 12.79 24.06
CA THR A 341 -0.48 13.28 23.13
C THR A 341 -0.68 14.77 23.24
N GLY A 342 -1.19 15.41 22.19
CA GLY A 342 -1.50 16.83 22.15
C GLY A 342 -1.73 17.36 20.75
N GLY A 343 -2.45 18.47 20.65
CA GLY A 343 -2.74 19.15 19.37
C GLY A 343 -1.57 19.97 18.84
N PRO A 344 -1.78 20.72 17.74
CA PRO A 344 -0.79 21.60 17.18
C PRO A 344 -0.44 22.75 18.15
N GLY A 345 0.83 23.14 18.19
CA GLY A 345 1.31 24.25 19.00
C GLY A 345 1.35 24.01 20.53
N THR A 346 1.15 22.76 20.97
CA THR A 346 1.23 22.38 22.40
C THR A 346 2.63 22.01 22.86
N GLY A 347 3.63 22.04 21.96
CA GLY A 347 5.03 21.82 22.33
C GLY A 347 5.46 20.35 22.35
N LYS A 348 4.79 19.45 21.62
CA LYS A 348 5.21 18.04 21.49
C LYS A 348 6.70 17.92 21.08
N THR A 349 7.11 18.62 20.04
CA THR A 349 8.49 18.58 19.55
C THR A 349 9.50 19.07 20.59
N THR A 350 9.15 20.13 21.35
CA THR A 350 9.97 20.62 22.45
C THR A 350 10.14 19.56 23.54
N THR A 351 9.04 18.88 23.88
CA THR A 351 9.03 17.79 24.85
C THR A 351 9.86 16.60 24.37
N ILE A 352 9.72 16.19 23.10
CA ILE A 352 10.54 15.12 22.50
C ILE A 352 12.02 15.49 22.60
N ASN A 353 12.41 16.72 22.26
CA ASN A 353 13.79 17.19 22.37
C ASN A 353 14.32 17.14 23.82
N ALA A 354 13.49 17.49 24.80
CA ALA A 354 13.86 17.37 26.19
C ALA A 354 14.03 15.91 26.64
N ILE A 355 13.16 15.00 26.18
CA ILE A 355 13.27 13.56 26.41
C ILE A 355 14.55 13.00 25.79
N ILE A 356 14.85 13.36 24.54
CA ILE A 356 16.08 12.93 23.85
C ILE A 356 17.31 13.36 24.66
N ARG A 357 17.38 14.64 25.07
CA ARG A 357 18.49 15.18 25.86
C ARG A 357 18.64 14.46 27.21
N TYR A 358 17.50 14.13 27.84
CA TYR A 358 17.50 13.40 29.09
C TYR A 358 18.22 12.06 28.98
N PHE A 359 17.89 11.28 27.95
CA PHE A 359 18.48 9.97 27.72
C PHE A 359 19.89 10.03 27.13
N GLU A 360 20.23 11.08 26.38
CA GLU A 360 21.64 11.32 25.96
C GLU A 360 22.57 11.49 27.14
N GLU A 361 22.15 12.25 28.16
CA GLU A 361 22.94 12.40 29.40
C GLU A 361 23.15 11.07 30.13
N GLU A 362 22.30 10.08 29.92
CA GLU A 362 22.43 8.71 30.42
C GLU A 362 23.35 7.85 29.54
N GLY A 363 23.68 8.32 28.35
CA GLY A 363 24.42 7.52 27.37
C GLY A 363 23.59 6.44 26.70
N ALA A 364 22.26 6.58 26.72
CA ALA A 364 21.32 5.60 26.13
C ALA A 364 21.36 5.64 24.60
N GLU A 365 21.20 4.47 23.97
CA GLU A 365 21.04 4.36 22.53
C GLU A 365 19.59 4.64 22.10
N LEU A 366 19.39 5.74 21.34
CA LEU A 366 18.08 6.19 20.91
C LEU A 366 17.81 5.81 19.45
N ARG A 367 16.58 5.39 19.16
CA ARG A 367 16.04 5.22 17.82
C ARG A 367 14.78 6.04 17.65
N LEU A 368 14.72 6.85 16.59
CA LEU A 368 13.59 7.69 16.27
C LEU A 368 12.92 7.19 14.99
N ALA A 369 11.59 7.07 15.01
CA ALA A 369 10.87 6.67 13.81
C ALA A 369 9.49 7.31 13.68
N ALA A 370 8.94 7.25 12.46
CA ALA A 370 7.59 7.70 12.14
C ALA A 370 6.96 6.79 11.06
N PRO A 371 5.64 6.78 10.88
CA PRO A 371 4.98 5.93 9.89
C PRO A 371 5.32 6.25 8.43
N THR A 372 5.67 7.51 8.13
CA THR A 372 5.94 7.99 6.76
C THR A 372 7.30 8.66 6.65
N GLY A 373 7.90 8.63 5.44
CA GLY A 373 9.18 9.27 5.17
C GLY A 373 9.18 10.78 5.45
N ARG A 374 8.07 11.45 5.15
CA ARG A 374 7.92 12.89 5.43
C ARG A 374 7.87 13.20 6.93
N ALA A 375 7.15 12.39 7.70
CA ALA A 375 7.11 12.55 9.14
C ALA A 375 8.48 12.27 9.77
N ALA A 376 9.20 11.25 9.31
CA ALA A 376 10.56 10.95 9.73
C ALA A 376 11.54 12.11 9.41
N LYS A 377 11.50 12.62 8.18
CA LYS A 377 12.32 13.78 7.79
C LYS A 377 12.04 15.00 8.67
N ARG A 378 10.75 15.30 8.91
CA ARG A 378 10.35 16.40 9.80
C ARG A 378 10.87 16.19 11.23
N MET A 379 10.81 14.97 11.73
CA MET A 379 11.34 14.63 13.05
C MET A 379 12.85 14.86 13.11
N THR A 380 13.59 14.44 12.06
CA THR A 380 15.04 14.73 11.95
C THR A 380 15.33 16.23 11.94
N GLU A 381 14.62 17.01 11.12
CA GLU A 381 14.80 18.47 11.05
C GLU A 381 14.50 19.17 12.38
N ALA A 382 13.52 18.67 13.12
CA ALA A 382 13.06 19.29 14.37
C ALA A 382 13.89 18.89 15.59
N THR A 383 14.49 17.69 15.58
CA THR A 383 15.26 17.15 16.71
C THR A 383 16.76 17.24 16.51
N GLY A 384 17.22 17.27 15.25
CA GLY A 384 18.63 17.13 14.89
C GLY A 384 19.13 15.67 14.94
N TYR A 385 18.27 14.71 15.29
CA TYR A 385 18.56 13.27 15.32
C TYR A 385 18.02 12.58 14.08
N GLU A 386 18.74 11.61 13.57
CA GLU A 386 18.27 10.84 12.44
C GLU A 386 17.02 10.03 12.82
N ALA A 387 15.92 10.30 12.15
CA ALA A 387 14.69 9.53 12.24
C ALA A 387 14.41 8.83 10.92
N GLN A 388 13.85 7.64 10.98
CA GLN A 388 13.55 6.83 9.83
C GLN A 388 12.08 6.37 9.82
N THR A 389 11.63 5.74 8.75
CA THR A 389 10.29 5.13 8.77
C THR A 389 10.28 3.89 9.65
N ILE A 390 9.12 3.57 10.29
CA ILE A 390 8.99 2.33 11.07
C ILE A 390 9.36 1.11 10.21
N HIS A 391 8.98 1.09 8.93
CA HIS A 391 9.33 0.02 8.00
C HIS A 391 10.85 -0.12 7.82
N ARG A 392 11.57 0.99 7.75
CA ARG A 392 13.04 0.99 7.63
C ARG A 392 13.71 0.62 8.94
N LEU A 393 13.15 1.07 10.08
CA LEU A 393 13.61 0.68 11.41
C LEU A 393 13.51 -0.84 11.60
N LEU A 394 12.46 -1.46 11.10
CA LEU A 394 12.22 -2.90 11.18
C LEU A 394 12.98 -3.69 10.09
N GLU A 395 13.80 -3.04 9.27
CA GLU A 395 14.60 -3.66 8.21
C GLU A 395 13.72 -4.55 7.31
N LEU A 396 12.82 -3.90 6.56
CA LEU A 396 11.97 -4.61 5.64
C LEU A 396 12.80 -5.24 4.52
N ASN A 397 12.86 -6.57 4.47
CA ASN A 397 13.49 -7.29 3.38
C ASN A 397 12.57 -7.31 2.16
N GLY A 398 13.12 -6.82 1.03
CA GLY A 398 12.46 -6.90 -0.26
C GLY A 398 12.43 -8.34 -0.77
N MET A 399 11.42 -9.13 -0.37
CA MET A 399 11.12 -10.37 -1.07
C MET A 399 10.59 -10.05 -2.47
N PRO A 400 10.89 -10.88 -3.50
CA PRO A 400 10.32 -10.74 -4.84
C PRO A 400 8.80 -10.61 -4.78
N GLU A 401 8.19 -9.80 -5.65
CA GLU A 401 6.72 -9.62 -5.71
C GLU A 401 5.96 -10.93 -5.77
N GLU A 402 6.53 -11.96 -6.41
CA GLU A 402 5.97 -13.30 -6.52
C GLU A 402 5.80 -14.04 -5.18
N GLU A 403 6.59 -13.68 -4.15
CA GLU A 403 6.52 -14.29 -2.83
C GLU A 403 5.75 -13.45 -1.80
N GLN A 404 5.54 -12.15 -2.06
CA GLN A 404 4.83 -11.24 -1.14
C GLN A 404 3.31 -11.35 -1.22
N GLU A 405 2.78 -11.85 -2.32
CA GLU A 405 1.35 -11.90 -2.57
C GLU A 405 0.67 -12.96 -1.67
N GLY A 406 0.06 -12.49 -0.58
CA GLY A 406 -0.70 -13.31 0.38
C GLY A 406 0.04 -13.68 1.67
N ARG A 407 1.34 -13.38 1.82
CA ARG A 407 2.08 -13.54 3.07
C ARG A 407 2.13 -12.23 3.88
N ALA A 408 2.25 -12.36 5.19
CA ALA A 408 2.51 -11.21 6.06
C ALA A 408 3.84 -10.57 5.65
N VAL A 409 3.87 -9.23 5.64
CA VAL A 409 5.12 -8.46 5.44
C VAL A 409 6.17 -9.01 6.40
N HIS A 410 7.32 -9.42 5.86
CA HIS A 410 8.40 -9.98 6.68
C HIS A 410 9.40 -8.87 7.00
N PHE A 411 9.63 -8.68 8.29
CA PHE A 411 10.63 -7.76 8.80
C PHE A 411 11.78 -8.57 9.38
N ASP A 412 13.02 -8.16 9.13
CA ASP A 412 14.20 -8.79 9.70
C ASP A 412 14.32 -8.54 11.20
N ARG A 413 13.85 -7.37 11.66
CA ARG A 413 13.72 -7.06 13.09
C ARG A 413 12.40 -7.61 13.61
N ASN A 414 12.49 -8.54 14.52
CA ASN A 414 11.39 -9.30 15.12
C ASN A 414 11.81 -9.90 16.47
N SER A 415 11.05 -10.82 17.03
CA SER A 415 11.34 -11.45 18.32
C SER A 415 12.64 -12.29 18.36
N GLU A 416 13.11 -12.78 17.20
CA GLU A 416 14.36 -13.54 17.08
C GLU A 416 15.56 -12.61 16.83
N ASN A 417 15.33 -11.43 16.27
CA ASN A 417 16.32 -10.41 15.96
C ASN A 417 15.81 -9.02 16.36
N PRO A 418 15.72 -8.70 17.66
CA PRO A 418 15.12 -7.47 18.16
C PRO A 418 15.96 -6.23 17.82
N LEU A 419 15.35 -5.06 17.99
CA LEU A 419 16.02 -3.78 17.87
C LEU A 419 17.03 -3.60 19.04
N GLU A 420 18.24 -3.22 18.69
CA GLU A 420 19.26 -2.82 19.66
C GLU A 420 19.06 -1.32 19.98
N ALA A 421 18.31 -1.02 21.02
CA ALA A 421 18.06 0.33 21.47
C ALA A 421 17.57 0.35 22.92
N ASP A 422 18.03 1.34 23.69
CA ASP A 422 17.53 1.58 25.05
C ASP A 422 16.23 2.36 25.04
N VAL A 423 16.06 3.25 24.06
CA VAL A 423 14.88 4.13 23.90
C VAL A 423 14.44 4.18 22.44
N ILE A 424 13.15 3.94 22.23
CA ILE A 424 12.52 4.06 20.92
C ILE A 424 11.41 5.11 20.99
N ILE A 425 11.49 6.13 20.14
CA ILE A 425 10.48 7.19 20.05
C ILE A 425 9.78 7.09 18.71
N ILE A 426 8.46 6.91 18.74
CA ILE A 426 7.62 6.84 17.54
C ILE A 426 6.69 8.05 17.50
N ASP A 427 6.85 8.91 16.49
CA ASP A 427 5.95 10.06 16.28
C ASP A 427 4.84 9.73 15.25
N GLU A 428 3.81 10.56 15.18
CA GLU A 428 2.63 10.42 14.32
C GLU A 428 1.89 9.07 14.49
N MET A 429 1.79 8.60 15.74
CA MET A 429 1.15 7.32 16.09
C MET A 429 -0.31 7.19 15.66
N SER A 430 -1.01 8.30 15.38
CA SER A 430 -2.37 8.26 14.81
C SER A 430 -2.46 7.52 13.47
N MET A 431 -1.35 7.43 12.74
CA MET A 431 -1.27 6.76 11.43
C MET A 431 -0.89 5.27 11.51
N VAL A 432 -0.53 4.77 12.69
CA VAL A 432 -0.09 3.37 12.88
C VAL A 432 -1.31 2.47 13.05
N ASP A 433 -1.44 1.46 12.20
CA ASP A 433 -2.48 0.44 12.28
C ASP A 433 -2.06 -0.74 13.17
N ILE A 434 -2.98 -1.68 13.40
CA ILE A 434 -2.71 -2.82 14.30
C ILE A 434 -1.61 -3.75 13.77
N ALA A 435 -1.48 -3.89 12.45
CA ALA A 435 -0.49 -4.79 11.87
C ALA A 435 0.93 -4.21 12.01
N LEU A 436 1.09 -2.91 11.73
CA LEU A 436 2.37 -2.23 11.90
C LEU A 436 2.77 -2.12 13.38
N MET A 437 1.78 -1.85 14.27
CA MET A 437 2.01 -1.85 15.71
C MET A 437 2.46 -3.21 16.22
N HIS A 438 1.80 -4.28 15.80
CA HIS A 438 2.19 -5.64 16.16
C HIS A 438 3.62 -5.96 15.71
N SER A 439 3.99 -5.60 14.48
CA SER A 439 5.34 -5.82 13.96
C SER A 439 6.39 -5.03 14.72
N LEU A 440 6.09 -3.79 15.10
CA LEU A 440 6.96 -2.96 15.95
C LEU A 440 7.17 -3.61 17.31
N LEU A 441 6.09 -4.03 17.97
CA LEU A 441 6.15 -4.65 19.31
C LEU A 441 6.94 -5.96 19.31
N LEU A 442 6.87 -6.76 18.26
CA LEU A 442 7.69 -7.97 18.12
C LEU A 442 9.19 -7.69 18.11
N ALA A 443 9.60 -6.51 17.68
CA ALA A 443 11.01 -6.12 17.61
C ALA A 443 11.51 -5.36 18.85
N VAL A 444 10.63 -5.03 19.80
CA VAL A 444 10.97 -4.30 21.03
C VAL A 444 11.11 -5.29 22.17
N THR A 445 12.23 -5.23 22.90
CA THR A 445 12.48 -6.11 24.04
C THR A 445 12.05 -5.49 25.36
N ALA A 446 11.76 -6.33 26.36
CA ALA A 446 11.53 -5.87 27.71
C ALA A 446 12.76 -5.12 28.25
N GLY A 447 12.56 -3.95 28.82
CA GLY A 447 13.64 -3.06 29.28
C GLY A 447 13.93 -1.90 28.34
N THR A 448 13.57 -1.99 27.06
CA THR A 448 13.56 -0.85 26.13
C THR A 448 12.41 0.09 26.49
N ARG A 449 12.69 1.39 26.55
CA ARG A 449 11.64 2.41 26.76
C ARG A 449 10.99 2.75 25.43
N LEU A 450 9.70 2.45 25.30
CA LEU A 450 8.91 2.76 24.10
C LEU A 450 8.06 4.01 24.35
N ILE A 451 8.33 5.08 23.63
CA ILE A 451 7.65 6.36 23.73
C ILE A 451 6.81 6.59 22.48
N LEU A 452 5.48 6.60 22.65
CA LEU A 452 4.52 6.76 21.58
C LEU A 452 3.99 8.20 21.58
N VAL A 453 4.23 8.92 20.48
CA VAL A 453 3.83 10.32 20.33
C VAL A 453 2.78 10.47 19.24
N GLY A 454 1.72 11.26 19.47
CA GLY A 454 0.71 11.49 18.45
C GLY A 454 -0.36 12.49 18.85
N ASP A 455 -1.34 12.62 17.99
CA ASP A 455 -2.52 13.45 18.23
C ASP A 455 -3.77 12.58 18.01
N GLU A 456 -4.47 12.23 19.07
CA GLU A 456 -5.65 11.35 19.04
C GLU A 456 -6.84 11.97 18.27
N ASN A 457 -6.82 13.29 18.05
CA ASN A 457 -7.88 14.04 17.38
C ASN A 457 -7.69 14.11 15.86
N GLN A 458 -6.53 13.72 15.35
CA GLN A 458 -6.30 13.57 13.92
C GLN A 458 -7.02 12.35 13.36
N LEU A 459 -7.04 12.23 12.04
CA LEU A 459 -7.59 11.05 11.37
C LEU A 459 -6.84 9.79 11.78
N PRO A 460 -7.53 8.67 12.01
CA PRO A 460 -6.90 7.40 12.29
C PRO A 460 -6.12 6.85 11.08
N SER A 461 -5.38 5.77 11.29
CA SER A 461 -4.64 5.03 10.26
C SER A 461 -5.54 4.65 9.07
N VAL A 462 -4.95 4.43 7.89
CA VAL A 462 -5.70 3.89 6.74
C VAL A 462 -6.05 2.41 6.98
N GLY A 463 -5.12 1.65 7.57
CA GLY A 463 -5.34 0.25 7.94
C GLY A 463 -6.26 0.05 9.16
N PRO A 464 -6.57 -1.22 9.48
CA PRO A 464 -7.54 -1.55 10.53
C PRO A 464 -7.04 -1.25 11.95
N GLY A 465 -7.98 -0.91 12.81
CA GLY A 465 -7.76 -0.55 14.21
C GLY A 465 -7.71 0.95 14.47
N ASN A 466 -7.58 1.28 15.75
CA ASN A 466 -7.50 2.65 16.25
C ASN A 466 -6.47 2.72 17.39
N VAL A 467 -5.27 2.23 17.11
CA VAL A 467 -4.24 1.84 18.07
C VAL A 467 -3.97 2.92 19.13
N LEU A 468 -3.59 4.13 18.70
CA LEU A 468 -3.27 5.20 19.66
C LEU A 468 -4.44 5.53 20.60
N ARG A 469 -5.65 5.66 20.04
CA ARG A 469 -6.85 5.99 20.81
C ARG A 469 -7.25 4.86 21.74
N ASP A 470 -7.13 3.61 21.31
CA ASP A 470 -7.47 2.44 22.12
C ASP A 470 -6.47 2.28 23.28
N ILE A 471 -5.17 2.51 23.06
CA ILE A 471 -4.16 2.53 24.11
C ILE A 471 -4.49 3.62 25.16
N ILE A 472 -4.80 4.85 24.72
CA ILE A 472 -5.16 5.95 25.62
C ILE A 472 -6.45 5.62 26.40
N ARG A 473 -7.48 5.10 25.72
CA ARG A 473 -8.77 4.74 26.33
C ARG A 473 -8.71 3.56 27.29
N SER A 474 -7.70 2.70 27.16
CA SER A 474 -7.53 1.61 28.13
C SER A 474 -7.34 2.12 29.55
N GLY A 475 -6.65 3.27 29.69
CA GLY A 475 -6.34 3.87 30.99
C GLY A 475 -5.29 3.11 31.81
N CYS A 476 -4.64 2.08 31.21
CA CYS A 476 -3.69 1.21 31.90
C CYS A 476 -2.23 1.70 31.79
N PHE A 477 -1.96 2.69 30.96
CA PHE A 477 -0.61 3.19 30.70
C PHE A 477 -0.45 4.66 31.08
N PRO A 478 0.78 5.12 31.40
CA PRO A 478 1.04 6.54 31.62
C PRO A 478 0.84 7.36 30.34
N VAL A 479 -0.06 8.31 30.41
CA VAL A 479 -0.41 9.23 29.31
C VAL A 479 -0.25 10.66 29.78
N VAL A 480 0.51 11.47 29.05
CA VAL A 480 0.54 12.92 29.26
C VAL A 480 -0.06 13.63 28.05
N GLU A 481 -1.13 14.37 28.30
CA GLU A 481 -1.80 15.20 27.29
C GLU A 481 -1.38 16.66 27.41
N LEU A 482 -0.67 17.17 26.39
CA LEU A 482 -0.28 18.57 26.34
C LEU A 482 -1.46 19.45 25.85
N LYS A 483 -2.05 20.22 26.74
CA LYS A 483 -3.22 21.09 26.45
C LYS A 483 -2.90 22.55 26.25
N LYS A 484 -1.77 23.01 26.78
CA LYS A 484 -1.40 24.41 26.78
C LYS A 484 -0.87 24.83 25.41
N ILE A 485 -1.50 25.84 24.82
CA ILE A 485 -1.02 26.49 23.61
C ILE A 485 0.01 27.55 24.01
N PHE A 486 1.23 27.42 23.51
CA PHE A 486 2.29 28.40 23.83
C PHE A 486 2.05 29.75 23.14
N ARG A 487 2.58 30.82 23.70
CA ARG A 487 2.34 32.22 23.28
C ARG A 487 2.58 32.40 21.77
N GLN A 488 3.70 31.90 21.23
CA GLN A 488 3.97 32.02 19.80
C GLN A 488 2.90 31.30 18.94
N ALA A 489 2.44 30.15 19.38
CA ALA A 489 1.39 29.40 18.71
C ALA A 489 0.00 30.05 18.90
N SER A 490 -0.25 30.74 20.00
CA SER A 490 -1.53 31.44 20.26
C SER A 490 -1.71 32.70 19.39
N GLU A 491 -0.66 33.19 18.76
CA GLU A 491 -0.73 34.27 17.78
C GLU A 491 -1.12 33.79 16.37
N SER A 492 -1.11 32.46 16.14
CA SER A 492 -1.54 31.84 14.90
C SER A 492 -3.03 31.46 14.96
N ASP A 493 -3.81 32.04 14.08
CA ASP A 493 -5.22 31.67 13.92
C ASP A 493 -5.39 30.24 13.37
N ILE A 494 -4.40 29.68 12.66
CA ILE A 494 -4.39 28.27 12.26
C ILE A 494 -4.49 27.39 13.51
N VAL A 495 -3.63 27.62 14.50
CA VAL A 495 -3.60 26.83 15.73
C VAL A 495 -4.85 27.05 16.57
N VAL A 496 -5.22 28.32 16.80
CA VAL A 496 -6.42 28.66 17.59
C VAL A 496 -7.68 28.07 16.94
N ASN A 497 -7.83 28.20 15.64
CA ASN A 497 -8.97 27.67 14.92
C ASN A 497 -8.98 26.13 14.87
N ALA A 498 -7.81 25.47 14.74
CA ALA A 498 -7.72 24.03 14.87
C ALA A 498 -8.26 23.53 16.20
N HIS A 499 -7.87 24.17 17.33
CA HIS A 499 -8.39 23.83 18.63
C HIS A 499 -9.90 24.13 18.79
N LYS A 500 -10.40 25.23 18.21
CA LYS A 500 -11.85 25.52 18.18
C LYS A 500 -12.59 24.45 17.37
N ILE A 501 -12.10 24.10 16.20
CA ILE A 501 -12.68 23.03 15.35
C ILE A 501 -12.73 21.73 16.17
N ASN A 502 -11.64 21.35 16.82
CA ASN A 502 -11.59 20.14 17.63
C ASN A 502 -12.64 20.10 18.75
N ARG A 503 -12.91 21.25 19.39
CA ARG A 503 -13.93 21.38 20.44
C ARG A 503 -15.35 21.60 19.90
N GLY A 504 -15.53 21.67 18.58
CA GLY A 504 -16.84 21.96 17.95
C GLY A 504 -17.28 23.42 18.07
N GLU A 505 -16.35 24.30 18.41
CA GLU A 505 -16.60 25.75 18.55
C GLU A 505 -16.58 26.45 17.19
N GLN A 506 -17.36 27.50 17.06
CA GLN A 506 -17.37 28.29 15.83
C GLN A 506 -16.06 29.03 15.59
N VAL A 507 -15.58 28.95 14.37
CA VAL A 507 -14.41 29.68 13.89
C VAL A 507 -14.79 31.05 13.38
N THR A 508 -14.00 32.06 13.70
CA THR A 508 -14.20 33.43 13.21
C THR A 508 -13.69 33.57 11.77
N ILE A 509 -14.58 33.80 10.82
CA ILE A 509 -14.29 33.93 9.38
C ILE A 509 -14.45 35.35 8.87
N ASN A 510 -13.70 36.29 9.44
CA ASN A 510 -13.77 37.71 9.08
C ASN A 510 -12.61 38.19 8.17
N ASN A 511 -11.68 37.30 7.78
CA ASN A 511 -10.49 37.58 6.96
C ASN A 511 -9.57 38.71 7.51
N LYS A 512 -9.59 38.94 8.82
CA LYS A 512 -8.66 39.84 9.51
C LYS A 512 -7.42 39.12 10.03
N SER A 513 -7.41 37.80 9.90
CA SER A 513 -6.30 36.92 10.25
C SER A 513 -5.08 37.17 9.34
N ARG A 514 -3.89 36.80 9.87
CA ARG A 514 -2.63 36.80 9.09
C ARG A 514 -2.36 35.45 8.42
N ASP A 515 -2.99 34.37 8.88
CA ASP A 515 -2.65 33.00 8.45
C ASP A 515 -3.88 32.11 8.18
N PHE A 516 -5.10 32.60 8.45
CA PHE A 516 -6.34 31.86 8.22
C PHE A 516 -7.37 32.68 7.45
N PHE A 517 -7.71 32.27 6.25
CA PHE A 517 -8.62 32.98 5.36
C PHE A 517 -9.79 32.11 4.94
N PHE A 518 -10.96 32.75 4.74
CA PHE A 518 -12.18 32.09 4.24
C PHE A 518 -12.77 32.89 3.07
N LEU A 519 -12.77 32.28 1.87
CA LEU A 519 -13.34 32.88 0.65
C LEU A 519 -14.67 32.21 0.32
N LYS A 520 -15.78 32.91 0.64
CA LYS A 520 -17.13 32.39 0.40
C LYS A 520 -17.42 32.25 -1.09
N ARG A 521 -17.64 31.02 -1.57
CA ARG A 521 -17.99 30.67 -2.94
C ARG A 521 -18.91 29.45 -2.93
N TYR A 522 -19.87 29.42 -3.84
CA TYR A 522 -20.91 28.39 -3.85
C TYR A 522 -21.03 27.66 -5.20
N ASP A 523 -20.16 28.01 -6.14
CA ASP A 523 -20.06 27.36 -7.45
C ASP A 523 -18.70 26.68 -7.61
N ALA A 524 -18.71 25.43 -8.08
CA ALA A 524 -17.49 24.61 -8.17
C ALA A 524 -16.46 25.19 -9.15
N ASP A 525 -16.90 25.73 -10.29
CA ASP A 525 -15.99 26.26 -11.31
C ASP A 525 -15.39 27.60 -10.87
N ILE A 526 -16.16 28.40 -10.12
CA ILE A 526 -15.65 29.63 -9.49
C ILE A 526 -14.63 29.27 -8.41
N ILE A 527 -14.89 28.25 -7.58
CA ILE A 527 -13.95 27.76 -6.57
C ILE A 527 -12.64 27.35 -7.24
N ILE A 528 -12.68 26.55 -8.30
CA ILE A 528 -11.51 26.09 -9.03
C ILE A 528 -10.68 27.26 -9.58
N ARG A 529 -11.34 28.26 -10.20
CA ARG A 529 -10.65 29.47 -10.69
C ARG A 529 -9.94 30.24 -9.56
N VAL A 530 -10.59 30.36 -8.40
CA VAL A 530 -9.99 30.99 -7.22
C VAL A 530 -8.80 30.18 -6.73
N VAL A 531 -8.90 28.85 -6.68
CA VAL A 531 -7.78 27.96 -6.30
C VAL A 531 -6.59 28.16 -7.23
N ILE A 532 -6.81 28.22 -8.55
CA ILE A 532 -5.75 28.45 -9.54
C ILE A 532 -5.08 29.81 -9.29
N ALA A 533 -5.85 30.88 -9.14
CA ALA A 533 -5.29 32.21 -8.86
C ALA A 533 -4.52 32.29 -7.54
N LEU A 534 -4.97 31.59 -6.52
CA LEU A 534 -4.27 31.48 -5.23
C LEU A 534 -2.90 30.81 -5.40
N ILE A 535 -2.81 29.71 -6.16
CA ILE A 535 -1.57 28.95 -6.37
C ILE A 535 -0.60 29.72 -7.27
N GLN A 536 -1.09 30.34 -8.34
CA GLN A 536 -0.20 31.00 -9.31
C GLN A 536 0.29 32.37 -8.86
N GLU A 537 -0.57 33.18 -8.22
CA GLU A 537 -0.31 34.59 -8.02
C GLU A 537 -0.19 35.01 -6.54
N LYS A 538 -1.12 34.56 -5.69
CA LYS A 538 -1.30 35.17 -4.36
C LYS A 538 -0.45 34.50 -3.28
N LEU A 539 -0.62 33.19 -3.09
CA LEU A 539 0.02 32.46 -1.99
C LEU A 539 1.54 32.34 -2.13
N PRO A 540 2.14 32.13 -3.33
CA PRO A 540 3.58 32.04 -3.44
C PRO A 540 4.30 33.25 -2.87
N ARG A 541 3.82 34.45 -3.17
CA ARG A 541 4.35 35.70 -2.64
C ARG A 541 4.04 35.91 -1.16
N TYR A 542 2.88 35.43 -0.71
CA TYR A 542 2.40 35.64 0.64
C TYR A 542 3.17 34.79 1.66
N VAL A 543 3.46 33.54 1.34
CA VAL A 543 4.14 32.59 2.25
C VAL A 543 5.61 32.38 1.91
N ASP A 544 6.14 33.07 0.90
CA ASP A 544 7.48 32.88 0.36
C ASP A 544 7.75 31.40 0.05
N ALA A 545 7.01 30.88 -0.92
CA ALA A 545 7.08 29.49 -1.36
C ALA A 545 6.83 29.38 -2.86
N LYS A 546 7.25 28.30 -3.46
CA LYS A 546 7.00 28.03 -4.89
C LYS A 546 5.57 27.50 -5.09
N PRO A 547 4.97 27.68 -6.28
CA PRO A 547 3.60 27.20 -6.54
C PRO A 547 3.40 25.71 -6.26
N TYR A 548 4.39 24.87 -6.50
CA TYR A 548 4.28 23.42 -6.26
C TYR A 548 4.36 23.04 -4.76
N GLU A 549 4.84 23.93 -3.88
CA GLU A 549 4.87 23.73 -2.43
C GLU A 549 3.52 24.05 -1.78
N ILE A 550 2.61 24.72 -2.52
CA ILE A 550 1.25 25.01 -2.07
C ILE A 550 0.39 23.78 -2.36
N GLN A 551 -0.34 23.30 -1.36
CA GLN A 551 -1.10 22.08 -1.49
C GLN A 551 -2.61 22.32 -1.45
N VAL A 552 -3.32 21.75 -2.42
CA VAL A 552 -4.79 21.67 -2.38
C VAL A 552 -5.18 20.36 -1.68
N LEU A 553 -5.98 20.48 -0.62
CA LEU A 553 -6.50 19.34 0.15
C LEU A 553 -8.00 19.26 0.00
N THR A 554 -8.52 18.11 -0.44
CA THR A 554 -9.96 17.91 -0.62
C THR A 554 -10.45 16.67 0.14
N PRO A 555 -11.70 16.68 0.64
CA PRO A 555 -12.29 15.52 1.30
C PRO A 555 -12.45 14.29 0.40
N MET A 556 -12.62 14.50 -0.92
CA MET A 556 -13.12 13.47 -1.84
C MET A 556 -12.14 13.17 -2.97
N ARG A 557 -12.14 11.90 -3.40
CA ARG A 557 -11.40 11.47 -4.59
C ARG A 557 -12.15 11.84 -5.89
N LYS A 558 -13.48 11.59 -5.93
CA LYS A 558 -14.37 11.85 -7.07
C LYS A 558 -15.33 12.98 -6.77
N GLY A 559 -15.92 13.56 -7.80
CA GLY A 559 -16.93 14.63 -7.71
C GLY A 559 -16.43 15.98 -8.18
N LEU A 560 -17.26 17.03 -8.02
CA LEU A 560 -17.01 18.36 -8.58
C LEU A 560 -15.70 19.00 -8.08
N LEU A 561 -15.35 18.79 -6.82
CA LEU A 561 -14.11 19.24 -6.18
C LEU A 561 -13.24 18.04 -5.74
N GLY A 562 -13.38 16.89 -6.41
CA GLY A 562 -12.59 15.70 -6.13
C GLY A 562 -11.17 15.78 -6.72
N VAL A 563 -10.25 15.01 -6.15
CA VAL A 563 -8.84 14.95 -6.54
C VAL A 563 -8.67 14.71 -8.05
N GLU A 564 -9.42 13.77 -8.62
CA GLU A 564 -9.28 13.39 -10.03
C GLU A 564 -9.55 14.59 -10.95
N ARG A 565 -10.66 15.30 -10.75
CA ARG A 565 -11.02 16.49 -11.55
C ARG A 565 -10.09 17.66 -11.28
N LEU A 566 -9.76 17.91 -10.00
CA LEU A 566 -8.86 19.00 -9.64
C LEU A 566 -7.49 18.82 -10.26
N ASN A 567 -6.91 17.63 -10.20
CA ASN A 567 -5.59 17.36 -10.78
C ASN A 567 -5.55 17.56 -12.29
N GLN A 568 -6.56 17.10 -13.03
CA GLN A 568 -6.66 17.33 -14.47
C GLN A 568 -6.72 18.82 -14.83
N ILE A 569 -7.47 19.60 -14.06
CA ILE A 569 -7.60 21.04 -14.30
C ILE A 569 -6.32 21.74 -13.87
N LEU A 570 -5.80 21.48 -12.67
CA LEU A 570 -4.59 22.12 -12.14
C LEU A 570 -3.37 21.85 -13.00
N GLN A 571 -3.21 20.63 -13.54
CA GLN A 571 -2.15 20.30 -14.47
C GLN A 571 -2.16 21.23 -15.69
N ARG A 572 -3.32 21.45 -16.31
CA ARG A 572 -3.45 22.31 -17.50
C ARG A 572 -3.03 23.76 -17.24
N TYR A 573 -3.21 24.26 -16.01
CA TYR A 573 -2.89 25.63 -15.66
C TYR A 573 -1.51 25.80 -15.03
N LEU A 574 -1.05 24.83 -14.26
CA LEU A 574 0.23 24.88 -13.54
C LEU A 574 1.39 24.30 -14.33
N ASN A 575 1.10 23.29 -15.14
CA ASN A 575 2.06 22.67 -16.05
C ASN A 575 1.42 22.48 -17.44
N PRO A 576 1.19 23.59 -18.21
CA PRO A 576 0.56 23.52 -19.53
C PRO A 576 1.39 22.68 -20.51
N PRO A 577 0.74 22.11 -21.56
CA PRO A 577 1.46 21.42 -22.62
C PRO A 577 2.44 22.36 -23.31
N ASP A 578 3.60 21.84 -23.66
CA ASP A 578 4.66 22.54 -24.36
C ASP A 578 5.35 21.54 -25.32
N GLU A 579 5.70 21.95 -26.54
CA GLU A 579 6.37 21.08 -27.53
C GLU A 579 7.70 20.49 -27.02
N LYS A 580 8.31 21.11 -26.01
CA LYS A 580 9.56 20.63 -25.41
C LYS A 580 9.36 19.63 -24.29
N LYS A 581 8.14 19.47 -23.80
CA LYS A 581 7.81 18.56 -22.72
C LYS A 581 7.21 17.28 -23.27
N LYS A 582 7.77 16.18 -22.88
CA LYS A 582 7.24 14.87 -23.23
C LYS A 582 6.03 14.53 -22.35
N GLU A 583 5.14 13.74 -22.90
CA GLU A 583 3.92 13.30 -22.25
C GLU A 583 3.78 11.77 -22.39
N LYS A 584 3.23 11.14 -21.37
CA LYS A 584 2.88 9.71 -21.40
C LYS A 584 1.49 9.49 -20.84
N GLU A 585 0.65 8.84 -21.63
CA GLU A 585 -0.68 8.41 -21.19
C GLU A 585 -0.61 6.98 -20.63
N ILE A 586 -1.12 6.80 -19.42
CA ILE A 586 -1.22 5.50 -18.73
C ILE A 586 -2.67 5.35 -18.25
N GLY A 587 -3.42 4.46 -18.90
CA GLY A 587 -4.84 4.31 -18.66
C GLY A 587 -5.62 5.59 -18.93
N GLN A 588 -6.20 6.21 -17.91
CA GLN A 588 -6.92 7.49 -18.01
C GLN A 588 -6.10 8.70 -17.51
N ARG A 589 -4.82 8.49 -17.19
CA ARG A 589 -3.95 9.52 -16.63
C ARG A 589 -2.94 9.96 -17.68
N LEU A 590 -2.78 11.26 -17.81
CA LEU A 590 -1.73 11.88 -18.62
C LEU A 590 -0.64 12.41 -17.69
N PHE A 591 0.57 11.92 -17.82
CA PHE A 591 1.74 12.46 -17.15
C PHE A 591 2.56 13.31 -18.13
N ARG A 592 3.16 14.36 -17.61
CA ARG A 592 3.98 15.32 -18.36
C ARG A 592 5.22 15.68 -17.57
N GLU A 593 6.34 15.91 -18.25
CA GLU A 593 7.54 16.46 -17.61
C GLU A 593 7.22 17.76 -16.86
N GLY A 594 7.65 17.85 -15.61
CA GLY A 594 7.32 18.93 -14.69
C GLY A 594 6.07 18.70 -13.84
N ASP A 595 5.38 17.58 -13.99
CA ASP A 595 4.22 17.27 -13.16
C ASP A 595 4.60 16.96 -11.71
N LYS A 596 3.80 17.47 -10.78
CA LYS A 596 3.84 17.06 -9.39
C LYS A 596 3.12 15.73 -9.24
N VAL A 597 3.84 14.73 -8.76
CA VAL A 597 3.36 13.36 -8.61
C VAL A 597 3.52 12.85 -7.18
N MET A 598 2.75 11.83 -6.83
CA MET A 598 2.81 11.14 -5.54
C MET A 598 2.79 9.63 -5.77
N GLN A 599 3.67 8.92 -5.07
CA GLN A 599 3.63 7.47 -4.96
C GLN A 599 2.36 7.05 -4.20
N VAL A 600 1.60 6.10 -4.74
CA VAL A 600 0.32 5.67 -4.16
C VAL A 600 0.31 4.23 -3.67
N LYS A 601 1.41 3.52 -3.86
CA LYS A 601 1.70 2.18 -3.33
C LYS A 601 3.10 2.16 -2.76
N ASN A 602 3.37 1.29 -1.80
CA ASN A 602 4.76 1.06 -1.39
C ASN A 602 5.44 0.21 -2.46
N ASN A 603 6.59 0.67 -2.94
CA ASN A 603 7.47 -0.10 -3.81
C ASN A 603 8.83 -0.24 -3.11
N TYR A 604 9.05 -1.38 -2.50
CA TYR A 604 10.21 -1.66 -1.66
C TYR A 604 11.48 -1.97 -2.47
N GLN A 605 11.34 -2.28 -3.76
CA GLN A 605 12.43 -2.67 -4.64
C GLN A 605 12.88 -1.55 -5.58
N LEU A 606 12.10 -0.46 -5.69
CA LEU A 606 12.43 0.64 -6.56
C LEU A 606 13.71 1.29 -6.07
N GLU A 607 14.75 1.21 -6.90
CA GLU A 607 16.03 1.82 -6.62
C GLU A 607 15.94 3.34 -6.74
N TRP A 608 16.63 4.03 -5.86
CA TRP A 608 16.78 5.47 -5.91
C TRP A 608 18.23 5.87 -5.63
N GLU A 609 18.59 7.04 -6.14
CA GLU A 609 19.88 7.65 -5.89
C GLU A 609 19.73 9.15 -5.59
N ILE A 610 20.66 9.70 -4.82
CA ILE A 610 20.80 11.14 -4.61
C ILE A 610 22.02 11.59 -5.40
N LEU A 611 21.80 12.52 -6.34
CA LEU A 611 22.85 13.01 -7.21
C LEU A 611 23.55 14.24 -6.61
N GLY A 612 24.88 14.20 -6.57
CA GLY A 612 25.72 15.34 -6.23
C GLY A 612 25.91 16.32 -7.38
N ARG A 613 26.76 17.36 -7.16
CA ARG A 613 26.99 18.47 -8.11
C ARG A 613 27.39 18.03 -9.52
N TYR A 614 28.01 16.88 -9.69
CA TYR A 614 28.47 16.38 -11.01
C TYR A 614 27.62 15.23 -11.52
N LYS A 615 26.37 15.08 -11.04
CA LYS A 615 25.51 13.93 -11.34
C LYS A 615 26.13 12.58 -10.95
N ILE A 616 27.04 12.59 -9.99
CA ILE A 616 27.60 11.38 -9.39
C ILE A 616 26.72 11.03 -8.18
N PRO A 617 26.25 9.79 -8.04
CA PRO A 617 25.49 9.38 -6.88
C PRO A 617 26.31 9.55 -5.60
N VAL A 618 25.77 10.29 -4.63
CA VAL A 618 26.34 10.47 -3.29
C VAL A 618 25.68 9.56 -2.27
N ASP A 619 24.45 9.12 -2.57
CA ASP A 619 23.73 8.13 -1.77
C ASP A 619 22.86 7.29 -2.68
N LYS A 620 22.60 6.03 -2.30
CA LYS A 620 21.77 5.08 -3.02
C LYS A 620 20.99 4.20 -2.04
N GLY A 621 19.83 3.79 -2.45
CA GLY A 621 19.03 2.87 -1.66
C GLY A 621 17.87 2.30 -2.45
N VAL A 622 17.02 1.58 -1.76
CA VAL A 622 15.80 0.98 -2.30
C VAL A 622 14.61 1.42 -1.49
N GLY A 623 13.46 1.45 -2.13
CA GLY A 623 12.17 1.73 -1.50
C GLY A 623 11.68 3.16 -1.69
N VAL A 624 10.50 3.25 -2.31
CA VAL A 624 9.69 4.47 -2.41
C VAL A 624 8.30 4.15 -1.84
N PHE A 625 7.81 5.03 -0.98
CA PHE A 625 6.66 4.69 -0.14
C PHE A 625 5.43 5.52 -0.48
N ASN A 626 4.26 4.96 -0.16
CA ASN A 626 2.99 5.65 -0.32
C ASN A 626 3.01 7.00 0.41
N GLY A 627 2.69 8.07 -0.32
CA GLY A 627 2.73 9.45 0.16
C GLY A 627 4.00 10.22 -0.21
N ASP A 628 5.06 9.56 -0.69
CA ASP A 628 6.24 10.26 -1.22
C ASP A 628 5.84 11.09 -2.43
N THR A 629 6.19 12.39 -2.42
CA THR A 629 5.88 13.30 -3.55
C THR A 629 7.14 13.82 -4.19
N GLY A 630 7.04 14.03 -5.49
CA GLY A 630 8.15 14.52 -6.30
C GLY A 630 7.67 15.21 -7.57
N ILE A 631 8.64 15.57 -8.39
CA ILE A 631 8.43 16.14 -9.72
C ILE A 631 8.91 15.15 -10.75
N MET A 632 8.12 14.88 -11.77
CA MET A 632 8.52 14.09 -12.92
C MET A 632 9.49 14.90 -13.77
N THR A 633 10.77 14.56 -13.74
CA THR A 633 11.84 15.37 -14.37
C THR A 633 12.11 14.97 -15.81
N GLU A 634 11.92 13.71 -16.16
CA GLU A 634 12.20 13.19 -17.50
C GLU A 634 11.22 12.06 -17.87
N ILE A 635 10.80 12.02 -19.13
CA ILE A 635 10.09 10.89 -19.75
C ILE A 635 10.90 10.42 -20.93
N ASN A 636 11.41 9.20 -20.88
CA ASN A 636 12.22 8.59 -21.94
C ASN A 636 11.41 7.54 -22.68
N GLU A 637 10.91 7.90 -23.87
CA GLU A 637 10.10 6.99 -24.69
C GLU A 637 10.91 5.82 -25.27
N PHE A 638 12.24 5.97 -25.43
CA PHE A 638 13.09 4.91 -25.97
C PHE A 638 13.42 3.84 -24.94
N ALA A 639 13.68 4.27 -23.71
CA ALA A 639 13.93 3.36 -22.59
C ALA A 639 12.63 2.88 -21.92
N GLU A 640 11.49 3.45 -22.31
CA GLU A 640 10.18 3.24 -21.66
C GLU A 640 10.21 3.52 -20.16
N THR A 641 10.92 4.59 -19.77
CA THR A 641 11.10 4.99 -18.39
C THR A 641 10.69 6.44 -18.12
N ALA A 642 10.44 6.76 -16.88
CA ALA A 642 10.26 8.13 -16.39
C ALA A 642 11.00 8.32 -15.07
N THR A 643 11.66 9.46 -14.91
CA THR A 643 12.40 9.79 -13.70
C THR A 643 11.60 10.74 -12.83
N VAL A 644 11.52 10.44 -11.55
CA VAL A 644 10.89 11.29 -10.52
C VAL A 644 11.95 11.74 -9.52
N GLU A 645 12.06 13.05 -9.31
CA GLU A 645 12.85 13.64 -8.25
C GLU A 645 11.94 13.96 -7.06
N PHE A 646 12.15 13.28 -5.94
CA PHE A 646 11.39 13.45 -4.72
C PHE A 646 11.85 14.67 -3.91
N GLU A 647 11.00 15.14 -2.98
CA GLU A 647 11.27 16.34 -2.15
C GLU A 647 12.51 16.21 -1.24
N ASP A 648 12.96 15.00 -0.97
CA ASP A 648 14.17 14.71 -0.20
C ASP A 648 15.43 14.60 -1.06
N GLY A 649 15.31 14.83 -2.37
CA GLY A 649 16.42 14.79 -3.34
C GLY A 649 16.71 13.41 -3.91
N ARG A 650 15.95 12.37 -3.49
CA ARG A 650 16.02 11.04 -4.13
C ARG A 650 15.50 11.13 -5.55
N GLN A 651 16.19 10.50 -6.48
CA GLN A 651 15.74 10.30 -7.85
C GLN A 651 15.51 8.81 -8.10
N ALA A 652 14.35 8.45 -8.60
CA ALA A 652 14.02 7.08 -8.96
C ALA A 652 13.54 7.01 -10.42
N GLU A 653 13.96 5.96 -11.11
CA GLU A 653 13.54 5.66 -12.48
C GLU A 653 12.44 4.60 -12.47
N TYR A 654 11.30 4.95 -13.06
CA TYR A 654 10.13 4.10 -13.19
C TYR A 654 10.03 3.57 -14.60
N SER A 655 9.82 2.28 -14.78
CA SER A 655 9.30 1.76 -16.05
C SER A 655 7.89 2.30 -16.30
N PHE A 656 7.46 2.39 -17.55
CA PHE A 656 6.10 2.86 -17.87
C PHE A 656 4.99 2.04 -17.22
N LYS A 657 5.24 0.77 -16.92
CA LYS A 657 4.32 -0.09 -16.16
C LYS A 657 4.19 0.38 -14.69
N GLN A 658 5.31 0.74 -14.07
CA GLN A 658 5.33 1.22 -12.68
C GLN A 658 4.72 2.63 -12.53
N LEU A 659 4.48 3.37 -13.62
CA LEU A 659 3.75 4.64 -13.54
C LEU A 659 2.30 4.49 -13.05
N GLU A 660 1.74 3.29 -13.03
CA GLU A 660 0.45 3.02 -12.37
C GLU A 660 0.51 3.26 -10.86
N GLU A 661 1.70 3.21 -10.26
CA GLU A 661 1.95 3.49 -8.85
C GLU A 661 2.00 4.98 -8.53
N LEU A 662 1.98 5.85 -9.54
CA LEU A 662 1.99 7.30 -9.41
C LEU A 662 0.61 7.92 -9.68
N GLU A 663 0.31 8.99 -8.98
CA GLU A 663 -0.82 9.89 -9.25
C GLU A 663 -0.35 11.34 -9.30
N LEU A 664 -1.06 12.18 -10.07
CA LEU A 664 -0.85 13.63 -10.00
C LEU A 664 -1.17 14.13 -8.59
N ALA A 665 -0.36 15.05 -8.08
CA ALA A 665 -0.40 15.50 -6.68
C ALA A 665 -0.58 17.01 -6.49
N TYR A 666 -1.10 17.74 -7.47
CA TYR A 666 -1.49 19.14 -7.31
C TYR A 666 -2.59 19.29 -6.27
N ALA A 667 -3.55 18.36 -6.28
CA ALA A 667 -4.54 18.17 -5.24
C ALA A 667 -4.45 16.74 -4.71
N VAL A 668 -4.57 16.56 -3.39
CA VAL A 668 -4.60 15.24 -2.73
C VAL A 668 -5.76 15.18 -1.75
N THR A 669 -6.15 13.96 -1.36
CA THR A 669 -7.14 13.84 -0.28
C THR A 669 -6.51 14.22 1.05
N ILE A 670 -7.33 14.70 1.99
CA ILE A 670 -6.88 15.02 3.35
C ILE A 670 -6.24 13.80 4.02
N HIS A 671 -6.75 12.59 3.77
CA HIS A 671 -6.16 11.34 4.28
C HIS A 671 -4.71 11.15 3.78
N LYS A 672 -4.45 11.42 2.49
CA LYS A 672 -3.10 11.29 1.91
C LYS A 672 -2.14 12.41 2.33
N SER A 673 -2.63 13.45 2.98
CA SER A 673 -1.78 14.53 3.52
C SER A 673 -1.33 14.28 4.95
N GLN A 674 -1.77 13.21 5.59
CA GLN A 674 -1.30 12.85 6.94
C GLN A 674 0.23 12.69 6.97
N GLY A 675 0.87 13.07 8.07
CA GLY A 675 2.33 13.09 8.21
C GLY A 675 3.05 14.18 7.40
N SER A 676 2.32 14.92 6.53
CA SER A 676 2.88 16.02 5.72
C SER A 676 2.50 17.37 6.29
N GLU A 677 3.34 18.37 6.07
CA GLU A 677 3.04 19.79 6.32
C GLU A 677 3.44 20.62 5.12
N TYR A 678 2.68 21.67 4.85
CA TYR A 678 2.86 22.52 3.68
C TYR A 678 2.96 24.00 4.09
N PRO A 679 3.74 24.82 3.37
CA PRO A 679 3.78 26.26 3.62
C PRO A 679 2.40 26.90 3.56
N ALA A 680 1.58 26.51 2.58
CA ALA A 680 0.19 26.94 2.49
C ALA A 680 -0.72 25.78 2.05
N VAL A 681 -1.93 25.75 2.60
CA VAL A 681 -2.98 24.78 2.30
C VAL A 681 -4.21 25.53 1.78
N ILE A 682 -4.78 25.02 0.69
CA ILE A 682 -6.05 25.47 0.14
C ILE A 682 -7.09 24.35 0.34
N LEU A 683 -8.22 24.68 0.96
CA LEU A 683 -9.30 23.77 1.25
C LEU A 683 -10.54 24.14 0.42
N PRO A 684 -10.76 23.56 -0.77
CA PRO A 684 -12.01 23.72 -1.50
C PRO A 684 -13.10 22.90 -0.82
N ILE A 685 -14.15 23.57 -0.31
CA ILE A 685 -15.27 22.94 0.43
C ILE A 685 -16.60 23.37 -0.19
N LEU A 686 -17.39 22.43 -0.70
CA LEU A 686 -18.73 22.72 -1.21
C LEU A 686 -19.75 21.78 -0.56
N SER A 687 -19.98 20.62 -1.12
CA SER A 687 -20.90 19.60 -0.61
C SER A 687 -20.26 18.23 -0.75
N GLY A 688 -20.65 17.29 0.08
CA GLY A 688 -20.12 15.93 0.02
C GLY A 688 -20.88 14.96 0.93
N PRO A 689 -20.52 13.67 0.89
CA PRO A 689 -21.10 12.67 1.77
C PRO A 689 -20.89 13.04 3.25
N ARG A 690 -21.96 12.99 4.03
CA ARG A 690 -21.93 13.41 5.44
C ARG A 690 -20.91 12.64 6.28
N MET A 691 -20.63 11.39 5.94
CA MET A 691 -19.62 10.55 6.61
C MET A 691 -18.19 11.10 6.43
N LEU A 692 -17.88 11.68 5.26
CA LEU A 692 -16.57 12.27 4.98
C LEU A 692 -16.48 13.73 5.46
N MET A 693 -17.60 14.45 5.55
CA MET A 693 -17.63 15.87 5.94
C MET A 693 -17.74 15.98 7.46
N ASN A 694 -16.68 15.59 8.19
CA ASN A 694 -16.66 15.56 9.64
C ASN A 694 -15.56 16.46 10.24
N ARG A 695 -15.65 16.68 11.56
CA ARG A 695 -14.77 17.55 12.34
C ARG A 695 -13.30 17.14 12.27
N ASN A 696 -12.98 15.86 12.41
CA ASN A 696 -11.59 15.39 12.46
C ASN A 696 -10.91 15.51 11.10
N LEU A 697 -11.67 15.34 10.00
CA LEU A 697 -11.15 15.58 8.66
C LEU A 697 -10.76 17.05 8.49
N LEU A 698 -11.64 17.97 8.91
CA LEU A 698 -11.37 19.41 8.84
C LEU A 698 -10.21 19.81 9.75
N TYR A 699 -10.18 19.30 10.97
CA TYR A 699 -9.07 19.49 11.91
C TYR A 699 -7.73 19.05 11.32
N THR A 700 -7.68 17.82 10.79
CA THR A 700 -6.47 17.29 10.15
C THR A 700 -6.03 18.17 8.97
N ALA A 701 -6.97 18.63 8.12
CA ALA A 701 -6.66 19.47 6.98
C ALA A 701 -6.05 20.82 7.39
N VAL A 702 -6.63 21.48 8.39
CA VAL A 702 -6.16 22.78 8.90
C VAL A 702 -4.77 22.64 9.51
N THR A 703 -4.52 21.56 10.26
CA THR A 703 -3.23 21.31 10.91
C THR A 703 -2.09 20.93 9.95
N ARG A 704 -2.38 20.75 8.64
CA ARG A 704 -1.33 20.51 7.63
C ARG A 704 -0.63 21.80 7.16
N ALA A 705 -1.13 22.98 7.52
CA ALA A 705 -0.54 24.25 7.10
C ALA A 705 0.43 24.82 8.12
N ARG A 706 1.58 25.27 7.65
CA ARG A 706 2.60 25.96 8.49
C ARG A 706 2.40 27.46 8.58
N LYS A 707 2.12 28.12 7.43
CA LYS A 707 2.08 29.59 7.33
C LYS A 707 0.72 30.13 6.93
N CYS A 708 -0.08 29.41 6.16
CA CYS A 708 -1.37 29.90 5.68
C CYS A 708 -2.38 28.78 5.37
N VAL A 709 -3.60 28.97 5.83
CA VAL A 709 -4.79 28.19 5.40
C VAL A 709 -5.75 29.12 4.65
N THR A 710 -6.18 28.71 3.50
CA THR A 710 -7.27 29.37 2.76
C THR A 710 -8.39 28.40 2.45
N VAL A 711 -9.52 28.56 3.12
CA VAL A 711 -10.75 27.84 2.81
C VAL A 711 -11.48 28.55 1.70
N VAL A 712 -11.87 27.82 0.64
CA VAL A 712 -12.63 28.39 -0.48
C VAL A 712 -13.91 27.58 -0.67
N GLY A 713 -15.06 28.16 -0.33
CA GLY A 713 -16.31 27.43 -0.49
C GLY A 713 -17.48 27.86 0.37
N SER A 714 -18.31 26.87 0.72
CA SER A 714 -19.56 27.05 1.46
C SER A 714 -19.32 27.19 2.96
N GLU A 715 -19.70 28.34 3.51
CA GLU A 715 -19.67 28.59 4.95
C GLU A 715 -20.61 27.65 5.72
N ILE A 716 -21.74 27.30 5.12
CA ILE A 716 -22.73 26.39 5.72
C ILE A 716 -22.08 24.99 5.90
N THR A 717 -21.51 24.48 4.83
CA THR A 717 -20.85 23.16 4.86
C THR A 717 -19.66 23.13 5.83
N PHE A 718 -18.87 24.21 5.86
CA PHE A 718 -17.77 24.34 6.83
C PHE A 718 -18.27 24.30 8.28
N ALA A 719 -19.34 25.04 8.60
CA ALA A 719 -19.95 25.01 9.92
C ALA A 719 -20.59 23.65 10.27
N GLU A 720 -21.18 22.97 9.28
CA GLU A 720 -21.70 21.61 9.45
C GLU A 720 -20.57 20.61 9.76
N MET A 721 -19.43 20.71 9.08
CA MET A 721 -18.26 19.87 9.38
C MET A 721 -17.78 20.03 10.83
N ILE A 722 -17.72 21.26 11.34
CA ILE A 722 -17.34 21.53 12.73
C ILE A 722 -18.31 20.85 13.72
N ARG A 723 -19.61 20.87 13.44
CA ARG A 723 -20.64 20.25 14.29
C ARG A 723 -20.71 18.73 14.15
N ASN A 724 -20.21 18.19 13.04
CA ASN A 724 -20.32 16.78 12.74
C ASN A 724 -19.22 15.97 13.45
N GLU A 725 -19.54 15.43 14.63
CA GLU A 725 -18.68 14.53 15.39
C GLU A 725 -18.71 13.07 14.91
N LYS A 726 -19.66 12.76 14.02
CA LYS A 726 -19.82 11.39 13.55
C LYS A 726 -18.62 10.98 12.71
N GLN A 727 -17.65 10.43 13.37
CA GLN A 727 -16.66 9.57 12.73
C GLN A 727 -17.31 8.23 12.42
N GLN A 728 -16.83 7.57 11.37
CA GLN A 728 -17.10 6.16 11.22
C GLN A 728 -16.50 5.47 12.45
N GLN A 729 -17.38 5.00 13.34
CA GLN A 729 -16.94 4.25 14.53
C GLN A 729 -16.22 3.01 14.02
N ARG A 730 -14.96 2.88 14.35
CA ARG A 730 -14.20 1.67 14.05
C ARG A 730 -14.48 0.63 15.13
N TYR A 731 -14.78 -0.56 14.66
CA TYR A 731 -14.89 -1.70 15.56
C TYR A 731 -13.50 -2.23 15.86
N SER A 732 -12.98 -1.94 17.05
CA SER A 732 -11.72 -2.44 17.63
C SER A 732 -11.96 -2.84 19.07
N SER A 733 -11.15 -3.71 19.62
CA SER A 733 -11.24 -4.18 21.00
C SER A 733 -9.92 -4.14 21.76
N LEU A 734 -8.92 -3.46 21.21
CA LEU A 734 -7.59 -3.38 21.81
C LEU A 734 -7.65 -2.78 23.23
N ASP A 735 -8.45 -1.73 23.45
CA ASP A 735 -8.64 -1.10 24.76
C ASP A 735 -9.24 -2.06 25.81
N ARG A 736 -10.22 -2.88 25.41
CA ARG A 736 -10.82 -3.90 26.29
C ARG A 736 -9.84 -5.00 26.62
N ARG A 737 -9.10 -5.49 25.64
CA ARG A 737 -8.09 -6.55 25.81
C ARG A 737 -6.99 -6.14 26.76
N ILE A 738 -6.51 -4.89 26.64
CA ILE A 738 -5.52 -4.33 27.53
C ILE A 738 -6.06 -4.32 28.97
N ARG A 739 -7.29 -3.84 29.18
CA ARG A 739 -7.93 -3.84 30.53
C ARG A 739 -8.13 -5.24 31.09
N GLU A 740 -8.61 -6.20 30.26
CA GLU A 740 -8.81 -7.60 30.67
C GLU A 740 -7.49 -8.23 31.16
N LEU A 741 -6.36 -7.92 30.48
CA LEU A 741 -5.03 -8.42 30.84
C LEU A 741 -4.50 -7.75 32.11
N ASP A 742 -4.57 -6.42 32.22
CA ASP A 742 -4.12 -5.65 33.38
C ASP A 742 -4.87 -6.08 34.65
N GLU A 743 -6.21 -6.25 34.60
CA GLU A 743 -7.01 -6.77 35.72
C GLU A 743 -6.63 -8.20 36.12
N SER A 744 -6.25 -9.06 35.17
CA SER A 744 -5.83 -10.42 35.46
C SER A 744 -4.48 -10.46 36.18
N GLU A 745 -3.51 -9.65 35.73
CA GLU A 745 -2.20 -9.52 36.37
C GLU A 745 -2.30 -8.94 37.80
N GLN A 746 -3.14 -7.93 38.00
CA GLN A 746 -3.40 -7.37 39.32
C GLN A 746 -4.03 -8.39 40.29
N LYS A 747 -4.93 -9.24 39.80
CA LYS A 747 -5.52 -10.32 40.60
C LYS A 747 -4.49 -11.41 40.97
N GLU A 748 -3.63 -11.79 40.03
CA GLU A 748 -2.58 -12.78 40.30
C GLU A 748 -1.57 -12.25 41.30
N SER A 749 -1.13 -11.00 41.15
CA SER A 749 -0.23 -10.34 42.13
C SER A 749 -0.83 -10.26 43.54
N ALA A 750 -2.11 -9.90 43.65
CA ALA A 750 -2.81 -9.83 44.91
C ALA A 750 -3.02 -11.21 45.58
N ILE A 751 -3.13 -12.29 44.82
CA ILE A 751 -3.19 -13.66 45.33
C ILE A 751 -1.80 -14.14 45.79
N GLY A 752 -0.74 -13.78 45.04
CA GLY A 752 0.65 -14.09 45.41
C GLY A 752 1.09 -13.44 46.72
N GLU A 753 0.72 -12.19 46.98
CA GLU A 753 1.00 -11.51 48.25
C GLU A 753 0.22 -12.10 49.44
N LYS A 754 -1.00 -12.57 49.25
CA LYS A 754 -1.79 -13.24 50.29
C LYS A 754 -1.34 -14.67 50.59
N GLY A 755 -0.58 -15.29 49.69
CA GLY A 755 -0.01 -16.64 49.90
C GLY A 755 1.33 -16.63 50.62
N LEU A 756 1.96 -15.46 50.80
CA LEU A 756 3.25 -15.26 51.48
C LEU A 756 3.10 -14.64 52.87
N SER A 757 1.91 -14.28 53.29
CA SER A 757 1.56 -13.82 54.65
C SER A 757 0.85 -14.94 55.43
#